data_79d20df02ed71d9fce99b3c748898c11
#
_entry.id   79d20df02ed71d9fce99b3c748898c11
#
_cell.length_a   1.000
_cell.length_b   1.000
_cell.length_c   1.000
_cell.angle_alpha   90.00
_cell.angle_beta   90.00
_cell.angle_gamma   90.00
#
_symmetry.space_group_name_H-M   'P 1'
#
loop_
_entity.id
_entity.type
_entity.pdbx_description
1 polymer ?
#
loop_
_entity_poly.entity_id
_entity_poly.type
_entity_poly.pdbx_seq_one_letter_code
_entity_poly.pdbx_strand_id
1 'polypeptide(L)'
;MKRTLPMLFTASVMAAGLTAGAETVKFADVLSSWKVARLSAEKNGDYVRVQTVAKASGNYGQVYKLVPASPAGKYVQISVDNMENAQAFAWACTPTKSVRRDFGVIFKGINTYEPRINSSYVFSICQQGLRDKTGAWINYESMTFSAAPENSLIAVKEPAAGVLKVGDTINFKIFRQNKCTAPVVIRFFTGEKRAHNLQNFKLCKEMTVNAVYDEAAKCYTASVKVTEDAYSLDTVKSKLYLVAAADLDGLNSYFTMPFEANLETANKIPTALFKADSPETRDNRQQWYDMVLGKKNLALKKPLSYTPNPKYRITQDTPKSPYKDATDLTDGYITTGNSDKIWFDRRAVGFFMDGKDLSNTVYMRLDIGSVQPVDYIALRALGGAAAGFRFPRKFEVFVSKDGKKFYQTAEMTKVEPAEAYQSDFVKTYYYPEDRRWQDSYCKSFKLQVKADARYVVVKLSLDTHFFSDEMAVIAADKKGDDFNNAYESKGIEIPADGLTAQPRVPELAIIKGIAAPQTFIISDFRPQRAKINKAFIILEVPEQLNIFKFTPEKITVDGKKYHRFRLPVRKDMKFDPIYILSNNDLADQLPDFNIYVEYDGKVGFKQTMPIKVVTLPEFKTFKKLPVCLSWMVTESMFKSYPDLLKNYGRFGFNGTAVFPRYWGRKTKGDMSYEIARTEDMRKAGFKVFMNDSPVHVMANAQKTGSEVFCITKKGDRLICPSYTGVHYEKEMERLANSTKLSKPDHVLLDIECFGQAYRRSAVECTRCMEAIKKSGKSAEEYMYSCGKRIMEDIAKALEKGAKEANIPTPALHMYDLDRQDNVHGITRFTDVYPQLVKSAQPGLYIGGHPAVIQKNVRNNYKLIGKRDVMPWLSTGCYGEYDSYLVEPIVLEALMNGAGGILNYAFGYFTDSPLDFYYHALAIMKLAPYEELLANGEYPYCKGTNDKMFYSMVVNGDEMLLLVGNYYKAAPATCVTLPYSKAEVLDLNTKKSSSTGKDFKFNVEPGKFSLFYIKKK
;
A
#
# COMPACT_ATOMS: atom_id res chain seq x y z
N MET A 1 -12.20 4.87 25.07
CA MET A 1 -12.64 4.31 26.36
C MET A 1 -11.55 3.38 26.88
N LYS A 2 -10.85 3.83 27.91
CA LYS A 2 -9.91 2.99 28.65
C LYS A 2 -10.72 2.05 29.53
N ARG A 3 -10.76 0.76 29.22
CA ARG A 3 -11.20 -0.26 30.17
C ARG A 3 -9.96 -0.83 30.84
N THR A 4 -9.69 -0.36 32.04
CA THR A 4 -8.86 -1.02 33.04
C THR A 4 -9.57 -2.28 33.50
N LEU A 5 -8.97 -3.44 33.23
CA LEU A 5 -9.36 -4.67 33.91
C LEU A 5 -8.85 -4.58 35.37
N PRO A 6 -9.68 -4.77 36.38
CA PRO A 6 -9.20 -4.89 37.72
C PRO A 6 -8.54 -6.27 37.89
N MET A 7 -7.23 -6.26 38.16
CA MET A 7 -6.54 -7.44 38.69
C MET A 7 -6.88 -7.57 40.16
N LEU A 8 -7.74 -8.49 40.52
CA LEU A 8 -7.86 -8.96 41.90
C LEU A 8 -6.59 -9.76 42.23
N PHE A 9 -5.72 -9.14 43.03
CA PHE A 9 -4.59 -9.82 43.68
C PHE A 9 -5.07 -10.47 44.97
N THR A 10 -5.26 -11.76 44.97
CA THR A 10 -5.21 -12.53 46.24
C THR A 10 -3.74 -12.88 46.48
N ALA A 11 -3.13 -12.18 47.41
CA ALA A 11 -1.79 -12.49 47.91
C ALA A 11 -1.86 -13.69 48.84
N SER A 12 -1.48 -14.88 48.35
CA SER A 12 -0.98 -15.92 49.24
C SER A 12 0.54 -15.80 49.28
N VAL A 13 0.98 -15.24 50.39
CA VAL A 13 2.39 -15.13 50.72
C VAL A 13 2.84 -16.49 51.25
N MET A 14 3.64 -17.23 50.45
CA MET A 14 4.58 -18.19 51.04
C MET A 14 5.94 -17.50 51.13
N ALA A 15 6.29 -17.04 52.32
CA ALA A 15 7.61 -16.60 52.67
C ALA A 15 8.50 -17.85 52.87
N ALA A 16 9.22 -18.25 51.79
CA ALA A 16 10.38 -19.11 51.96
C ALA A 16 11.62 -18.21 52.00
N GLY A 17 12.33 -18.24 53.09
CA GLY A 17 13.59 -17.49 53.30
C GLY A 17 14.63 -17.90 52.25
N LEU A 18 15.03 -16.94 51.44
CA LEU A 18 16.10 -17.08 50.45
C LEU A 18 17.45 -16.87 51.15
N THR A 19 18.22 -17.90 51.33
CA THR A 19 19.66 -17.86 51.60
C THR A 19 20.39 -17.36 50.34
N ALA A 20 21.57 -16.75 50.50
CA ALA A 20 22.34 -16.02 49.45
C ALA A 20 22.91 -16.90 48.32
N GLY A 21 22.17 -17.92 47.85
CA GLY A 21 22.55 -18.80 46.75
C GLY A 21 21.74 -18.51 45.45
N ALA A 22 22.28 -18.92 44.33
CA ALA A 22 21.55 -18.87 43.04
C ALA A 22 20.32 -19.80 43.11
N GLU A 23 19.14 -19.27 42.82
CA GLU A 23 17.91 -20.09 42.69
C GLU A 23 17.68 -20.40 41.23
N THR A 24 17.90 -21.65 40.85
CA THR A 24 17.57 -22.15 39.51
C THR A 24 16.28 -22.94 39.59
N VAL A 25 15.31 -22.53 38.80
CA VAL A 25 14.01 -23.16 38.76
C VAL A 25 13.76 -23.70 37.36
N LYS A 26 13.55 -25.02 37.25
CA LYS A 26 13.10 -25.59 35.98
C LYS A 26 11.70 -25.11 35.67
N PHE A 27 11.45 -24.63 34.45
CA PHE A 27 10.09 -24.21 34.03
C PHE A 27 9.06 -25.33 34.22
N ALA A 28 9.46 -26.56 33.96
CA ALA A 28 8.60 -27.74 34.15
C ALA A 28 8.11 -27.95 35.60
N ASP A 29 8.90 -27.53 36.57
CA ASP A 29 8.58 -27.72 37.99
C ASP A 29 7.69 -26.63 38.57
N VAL A 30 7.65 -25.47 37.92
CA VAL A 30 6.93 -24.28 38.40
C VAL A 30 5.83 -23.79 37.45
N LEU A 31 5.49 -24.58 36.43
CA LEU A 31 4.47 -24.19 35.44
C LEU A 31 3.14 -23.76 36.12
N SER A 32 2.76 -24.43 37.21
CA SER A 32 1.57 -24.12 38.02
C SER A 32 1.64 -22.75 38.71
N SER A 33 2.85 -22.25 39.00
CA SER A 33 3.06 -20.94 39.63
C SER A 33 3.12 -19.77 38.63
N TRP A 34 3.12 -20.06 37.33
CA TRP A 34 3.13 -19.04 36.28
C TRP A 34 1.70 -18.74 35.83
N LYS A 35 1.43 -17.47 35.62
CA LYS A 35 0.17 -17.07 34.97
C LYS A 35 0.40 -17.01 33.46
N VAL A 36 -0.43 -17.75 32.75
CA VAL A 36 -0.38 -17.83 31.28
C VAL A 36 -1.60 -17.12 30.69
N ALA A 37 -1.38 -16.16 29.80
CA ALA A 37 -2.46 -15.44 29.15
C ALA A 37 -2.28 -15.54 27.62
N ARG A 38 -3.29 -16.08 26.93
CA ARG A 38 -3.32 -16.22 25.47
C ARG A 38 -2.23 -17.12 24.85
N LEU A 39 -1.66 -17.97 25.64
CA LEU A 39 -0.72 -19.01 25.25
C LEU A 39 -1.21 -20.33 25.83
N SER A 40 -0.82 -21.46 25.26
CA SER A 40 -0.82 -22.75 25.96
C SER A 40 0.60 -23.03 26.42
N ALA A 41 0.72 -23.64 27.60
CA ALA A 41 1.98 -24.10 28.12
C ALA A 41 1.81 -25.52 28.59
N GLU A 42 2.68 -26.43 28.16
CA GLU A 42 2.65 -27.84 28.47
C GLU A 42 4.05 -28.33 28.83
N LYS A 43 4.11 -29.29 29.74
CA LYS A 43 5.35 -29.98 30.11
C LYS A 43 5.74 -30.93 28.97
N ASN A 44 6.97 -30.78 28.46
CA ASN A 44 7.54 -31.64 27.43
C ASN A 44 8.93 -32.12 27.87
N GLY A 45 8.92 -33.21 28.67
CA GLY A 45 10.14 -33.66 29.35
C GLY A 45 10.62 -32.65 30.38
N ASP A 46 11.89 -32.22 30.28
CA ASP A 46 12.48 -31.22 31.17
C ASP A 46 12.18 -29.78 30.76
N TYR A 47 11.46 -29.58 29.66
CA TYR A 47 11.12 -28.28 29.13
C TYR A 47 9.64 -27.95 29.31
N VAL A 48 9.33 -26.69 29.30
CA VAL A 48 7.97 -26.19 29.07
C VAL A 48 7.85 -25.65 27.68
N ARG A 49 7.03 -26.29 26.88
CA ARG A 49 6.66 -25.77 25.54
C ARG A 49 5.55 -24.75 25.72
N VAL A 50 5.85 -23.49 25.34
CA VAL A 50 4.86 -22.42 25.28
C VAL A 50 4.50 -22.18 23.82
N GLN A 51 3.21 -22.35 23.50
CA GLN A 51 2.71 -22.26 22.14
C GLN A 51 1.70 -21.13 22.00
N THR A 52 1.71 -20.45 20.87
CA THR A 52 0.72 -19.42 20.52
C THR A 52 -0.57 -20.07 20.04
N VAL A 53 -1.67 -19.86 20.77
CA VAL A 53 -2.98 -20.49 20.50
C VAL A 53 -3.94 -19.62 19.71
N ALA A 54 -3.69 -18.31 19.63
CA ALA A 54 -4.54 -17.40 18.85
C ALA A 54 -3.72 -16.27 18.22
N LYS A 55 -4.13 -15.90 17.02
CA LYS A 55 -3.65 -14.67 16.37
C LYS A 55 -4.17 -13.48 17.18
N ALA A 56 -3.30 -12.82 17.91
CA ALA A 56 -3.67 -11.62 18.63
C ALA A 56 -3.29 -10.39 17.80
N SER A 57 -4.26 -9.78 17.13
CA SER A 57 -4.04 -8.46 16.56
C SER A 57 -3.64 -7.47 17.66
N GLY A 58 -2.34 -7.15 17.71
CA GLY A 58 -1.80 -6.14 18.63
C GLY A 58 -1.57 -6.56 20.09
N ASN A 59 -1.79 -7.80 20.47
CA ASN A 59 -1.59 -8.27 21.86
C ASN A 59 -0.79 -9.57 21.88
N TYR A 60 0.32 -9.55 22.59
CA TYR A 60 1.15 -10.72 22.84
C TYR A 60 0.48 -11.67 23.84
N GLY A 61 0.72 -12.97 23.69
CA GLY A 61 0.55 -13.91 24.78
C GLY A 61 1.62 -13.63 25.85
N GLN A 62 1.30 -13.86 27.11
CA GLN A 62 2.19 -13.49 28.22
C GLN A 62 2.27 -14.61 29.25
N VAL A 63 3.52 -14.92 29.63
CA VAL A 63 3.85 -15.71 30.81
C VAL A 63 4.50 -14.77 31.82
N TYR A 64 4.07 -14.76 33.08
CA TYR A 64 4.61 -13.85 34.07
C TYR A 64 4.65 -14.43 35.50
N LYS A 65 5.63 -13.96 36.27
CA LYS A 65 5.84 -14.34 37.70
C LYS A 65 6.18 -13.12 38.54
N LEU A 66 5.67 -13.05 39.76
CA LEU A 66 6.09 -12.08 40.74
C LEU A 66 7.41 -12.56 41.38
N VAL A 67 8.43 -11.70 41.34
CA VAL A 67 9.76 -11.95 41.89
C VAL A 67 9.90 -11.07 43.14
N PRO A 68 10.16 -11.66 44.32
CA PRO A 68 10.39 -10.89 45.55
C PRO A 68 11.66 -10.04 45.42
N ALA A 69 11.75 -8.99 46.24
CA ALA A 69 12.97 -8.20 46.35
C ALA A 69 14.06 -9.08 47.01
N SER A 70 15.16 -9.29 46.31
CA SER A 70 16.29 -10.06 46.83
C SER A 70 17.60 -9.58 46.21
N PRO A 71 18.69 -9.47 47.01
CA PRO A 71 20.05 -9.25 46.47
C PRO A 71 20.49 -10.38 45.51
N ALA A 72 19.96 -11.60 45.69
CA ALA A 72 20.24 -12.73 44.82
C ALA A 72 19.57 -12.58 43.43
N GLY A 73 18.54 -11.76 43.30
CA GLY A 73 17.80 -11.55 42.04
C GLY A 73 18.37 -10.41 41.18
N LYS A 74 19.67 -10.10 41.27
CA LYS A 74 20.28 -9.07 40.46
C LYS A 74 20.14 -9.32 38.95
N TYR A 75 20.34 -10.57 38.53
CA TYR A 75 20.20 -11.01 37.15
C TYR A 75 19.10 -12.07 37.01
N VAL A 76 18.41 -12.04 35.88
CA VAL A 76 17.49 -13.08 35.47
C VAL A 76 18.07 -13.75 34.24
N GLN A 77 18.35 -15.04 34.35
CA GLN A 77 18.80 -15.88 33.24
C GLN A 77 17.67 -16.74 32.76
N ILE A 78 17.43 -16.77 31.46
CA ILE A 78 16.44 -17.64 30.81
C ILE A 78 17.16 -18.56 29.84
N SER A 79 17.03 -19.87 30.02
CA SER A 79 17.52 -20.88 29.10
C SER A 79 16.40 -21.30 28.14
N VAL A 80 16.68 -21.26 26.84
CA VAL A 80 15.81 -21.66 25.75
C VAL A 80 16.48 -22.77 24.95
N ASP A 81 15.91 -23.96 24.98
CA ASP A 81 16.39 -25.12 24.24
C ASP A 81 16.16 -24.96 22.73
N ASN A 82 14.92 -24.69 22.35
CA ASN A 82 14.56 -24.56 20.95
C ASN A 82 13.34 -23.65 20.74
N MET A 83 13.20 -23.10 19.51
CA MET A 83 12.05 -22.28 19.13
C MET A 83 11.76 -22.43 17.64
N GLU A 84 10.47 -22.40 17.29
CA GLU A 84 10.03 -22.49 15.92
C GLU A 84 8.94 -21.47 15.61
N ASN A 85 9.17 -20.66 14.59
CA ASN A 85 8.24 -19.62 14.11
C ASN A 85 7.70 -18.70 15.22
N ALA A 86 8.41 -18.55 16.32
CA ALA A 86 8.04 -17.75 17.48
C ALA A 86 9.09 -16.67 17.78
N GLN A 87 8.62 -15.59 18.37
CA GLN A 87 9.45 -14.56 18.98
C GLN A 87 8.99 -14.28 20.39
N ALA A 88 9.90 -13.97 21.28
CA ALA A 88 9.59 -13.56 22.63
C ALA A 88 10.41 -12.36 23.08
N PHE A 89 9.85 -11.61 24.04
CA PHE A 89 10.47 -10.44 24.64
C PHE A 89 10.36 -10.53 26.14
N ALA A 90 11.42 -10.14 26.83
CA ALA A 90 11.41 -10.04 28.30
C ALA A 90 11.22 -8.60 28.76
N TRP A 91 10.49 -8.43 29.87
CA TRP A 91 10.36 -7.16 30.56
C TRP A 91 10.04 -7.37 32.05
N ALA A 92 10.33 -6.38 32.87
CA ALA A 92 9.96 -6.36 34.27
C ALA A 92 9.28 -5.05 34.66
N CYS A 93 8.41 -5.07 35.66
CA CYS A 93 7.83 -3.87 36.24
C CYS A 93 7.54 -4.05 37.73
N THR A 94 7.44 -2.92 38.45
CA THR A 94 6.87 -2.94 39.80
C THR A 94 5.42 -3.43 39.76
N PRO A 95 4.87 -4.00 40.85
CA PRO A 95 3.47 -4.42 40.88
C PRO A 95 2.49 -3.28 40.57
N THR A 96 2.82 -2.06 40.96
CA THR A 96 2.05 -0.82 40.65
C THR A 96 2.26 -0.31 39.23
N LYS A 97 3.17 -0.94 38.45
CA LYS A 97 3.59 -0.50 37.11
C LYS A 97 4.21 0.91 37.05
N SER A 98 4.62 1.46 38.18
CA SER A 98 5.27 2.79 38.26
C SER A 98 6.67 2.79 37.63
N VAL A 99 7.34 1.64 37.66
CA VAL A 99 8.64 1.42 36.98
C VAL A 99 8.49 0.22 36.05
N ARG A 100 8.86 0.40 34.79
CA ARG A 100 8.90 -0.67 33.77
C ARG A 100 10.26 -0.67 33.08
N ARG A 101 10.81 -1.86 32.88
CA ARG A 101 12.03 -2.14 32.12
C ARG A 101 11.74 -3.15 31.03
N ASP A 102 12.00 -2.78 29.79
CA ASP A 102 11.93 -3.68 28.63
C ASP A 102 13.36 -4.15 28.32
N PHE A 103 13.57 -5.47 28.17
CA PHE A 103 14.89 -6.06 27.96
C PHE A 103 15.17 -6.50 26.52
N GLY A 104 14.13 -6.55 25.69
CA GLY A 104 14.29 -6.95 24.30
C GLY A 104 14.02 -8.42 24.04
N VAL A 105 14.62 -8.92 22.96
CA VAL A 105 14.34 -10.22 22.38
C VAL A 105 14.99 -11.36 23.18
N ILE A 106 14.32 -12.51 23.25
CA ILE A 106 14.84 -13.77 23.79
C ILE A 106 15.33 -14.61 22.60
N PHE A 107 16.56 -15.12 22.69
CA PHE A 107 17.20 -15.95 21.68
C PHE A 107 17.30 -17.42 22.13
N LYS A 108 17.55 -18.35 21.19
CA LYS A 108 17.90 -19.72 21.51
C LYS A 108 19.24 -19.76 22.24
N GLY A 109 19.29 -20.38 23.43
CA GLY A 109 20.43 -20.40 24.33
C GLY A 109 20.15 -19.69 25.66
N ILE A 110 21.20 -19.21 26.31
CA ILE A 110 21.13 -18.54 27.61
C ILE A 110 20.97 -17.03 27.40
N ASN A 111 19.88 -16.46 27.91
CA ASN A 111 19.58 -15.04 27.85
C ASN A 111 19.62 -14.44 29.27
N THR A 112 20.43 -13.41 29.47
CA THR A 112 20.61 -12.79 30.77
C THR A 112 20.16 -11.33 30.75
N TYR A 113 19.44 -10.91 31.78
CA TYR A 113 18.88 -9.57 31.96
C TYR A 113 19.14 -9.03 33.36
N GLU A 114 19.34 -7.72 33.48
CA GLU A 114 19.42 -7.02 34.75
C GLU A 114 18.17 -6.14 34.96
N PRO A 115 17.20 -6.53 35.82
CA PRO A 115 15.96 -5.78 36.05
C PRO A 115 16.16 -4.39 36.63
N ARG A 116 17.16 -4.16 37.44
CA ARG A 116 17.45 -2.87 38.14
C ARG A 116 16.22 -2.33 38.85
N ILE A 117 15.50 -3.19 39.55
CA ILE A 117 14.33 -2.86 40.34
C ILE A 117 14.61 -3.31 41.78
N ASN A 118 14.74 -2.35 42.69
CA ASN A 118 15.13 -2.58 44.10
C ASN A 118 13.97 -3.05 44.99
N SER A 119 12.83 -3.32 44.42
CA SER A 119 11.64 -3.84 45.12
C SER A 119 11.13 -5.10 44.45
N SER A 120 10.13 -5.75 45.00
CA SER A 120 9.45 -6.85 44.31
C SER A 120 8.97 -6.39 42.93
N TYR A 121 9.12 -7.25 41.93
CA TYR A 121 8.75 -6.95 40.57
C TYR A 121 8.09 -8.13 39.89
N VAL A 122 7.31 -7.85 38.84
CA VAL A 122 6.73 -8.84 37.93
C VAL A 122 7.67 -8.97 36.75
N PHE A 123 8.27 -10.16 36.60
CA PHE A 123 8.99 -10.52 35.38
C PHE A 123 8.06 -11.18 34.39
N SER A 124 8.14 -10.79 33.15
CA SER A 124 7.21 -11.25 32.12
C SER A 124 7.95 -11.61 30.84
N ILE A 125 7.51 -12.69 30.23
CA ILE A 125 7.86 -13.11 28.90
C ILE A 125 6.62 -12.93 28.02
N CYS A 126 6.73 -12.11 26.99
CA CYS A 126 5.69 -11.94 26.00
C CYS A 126 6.08 -12.66 24.72
N GLN A 127 5.25 -13.61 24.30
CA GLN A 127 5.50 -14.42 23.10
C GLN A 127 4.43 -14.21 22.04
N GLN A 128 4.86 -14.22 20.78
CA GLN A 128 3.94 -14.21 19.63
C GLN A 128 4.51 -15.08 18.52
N GLY A 129 3.66 -15.61 17.66
CA GLY A 129 4.09 -16.27 16.42
C GLY A 129 4.69 -15.27 15.43
N LEU A 130 5.79 -15.64 14.77
CA LEU A 130 6.29 -14.89 13.64
C LEU A 130 5.22 -14.85 12.54
N ARG A 131 4.98 -13.66 11.98
CA ARG A 131 3.97 -13.48 10.93
C ARG A 131 2.57 -13.95 11.34
N ASP A 132 2.25 -13.82 12.64
CA ASP A 132 0.96 -14.24 13.18
C ASP A 132 0.64 -15.74 12.99
N LYS A 133 1.62 -16.60 12.84
CA LYS A 133 1.38 -18.04 12.79
C LYS A 133 0.88 -18.56 14.12
N THR A 134 -0.23 -19.29 14.10
CA THR A 134 -0.66 -20.15 15.20
C THR A 134 0.20 -21.39 15.21
N GLY A 135 0.39 -21.99 16.38
CA GLY A 135 1.23 -23.17 16.52
C GLY A 135 2.72 -22.88 16.65
N ALA A 136 3.14 -21.62 16.59
CA ALA A 136 4.52 -21.23 16.87
C ALA A 136 4.87 -21.48 18.35
N TRP A 137 6.01 -22.04 18.63
CA TRP A 137 6.39 -22.47 19.97
C TRP A 137 7.83 -22.15 20.37
N ILE A 138 8.05 -22.06 21.69
CA ILE A 138 9.37 -21.96 22.33
C ILE A 138 9.44 -22.97 23.47
N ASN A 139 10.51 -23.74 23.55
CA ASN A 139 10.84 -24.61 24.67
C ASN A 139 11.70 -23.85 25.68
N TYR A 140 11.15 -23.52 26.82
CA TYR A 140 11.87 -22.95 27.95
C TYR A 140 12.34 -24.03 28.89
N GLU A 141 13.63 -24.04 29.21
CA GLU A 141 14.26 -25.03 30.11
C GLU A 141 14.23 -24.55 31.57
N SER A 142 14.88 -23.43 31.82
CA SER A 142 15.05 -22.93 33.18
C SER A 142 15.04 -21.40 33.25
N MET A 143 14.79 -20.91 34.46
CA MET A 143 14.98 -19.52 34.83
C MET A 143 15.78 -19.46 36.13
N THR A 144 16.89 -18.74 36.11
CA THR A 144 17.77 -18.61 37.30
C THR A 144 17.79 -17.14 37.72
N PHE A 145 17.63 -16.94 39.02
CA PHE A 145 17.81 -15.67 39.70
C PHE A 145 19.09 -15.71 40.48
N SER A 146 20.08 -14.88 40.17
CA SER A 146 21.40 -14.96 40.77
C SER A 146 22.17 -13.66 40.67
N ALA A 147 23.08 -13.41 41.61
CA ALA A 147 24.07 -12.35 41.52
C ALA A 147 25.20 -12.67 40.48
N ALA A 148 25.42 -13.95 40.22
CA ALA A 148 26.45 -14.44 39.30
C ALA A 148 26.03 -15.78 38.67
N PRO A 149 25.06 -15.75 37.70
CA PRO A 149 24.57 -16.99 37.10
C PRO A 149 25.64 -17.62 36.20
N GLU A 150 25.87 -18.92 36.33
CA GLU A 150 26.84 -19.67 35.56
C GLU A 150 26.49 -19.66 34.05
N ASN A 151 27.52 -19.65 33.21
CA ASN A 151 27.42 -19.57 31.75
C ASN A 151 26.72 -18.32 31.25
N SER A 152 26.49 -17.31 32.08
CA SER A 152 25.87 -16.05 31.70
C SER A 152 26.86 -14.97 31.36
N LEU A 153 26.68 -14.38 30.20
CA LEU A 153 27.33 -13.12 29.85
C LEU A 153 26.63 -11.98 30.59
N ILE A 154 27.34 -11.21 31.39
CA ILE A 154 26.81 -10.06 32.14
C ILE A 154 27.70 -8.82 32.00
N ALA A 155 27.10 -7.64 31.99
CA ALA A 155 27.82 -6.38 32.14
C ALA A 155 27.99 -6.06 33.64
N VAL A 156 29.24 -5.90 34.10
CA VAL A 156 29.55 -5.63 35.50
C VAL A 156 29.81 -4.16 35.79
N LYS A 157 30.12 -3.38 34.78
CA LYS A 157 30.23 -1.93 34.85
C LYS A 157 29.71 -1.33 33.57
N GLU A 158 28.67 -0.57 33.69
CA GLU A 158 28.02 0.10 32.58
C GLU A 158 27.99 1.61 32.79
N PRO A 159 27.86 2.40 31.73
CA PRO A 159 27.54 3.81 31.83
C PRO A 159 26.24 4.05 32.58
N ALA A 160 26.02 5.27 33.07
CA ALA A 160 24.81 5.64 33.79
C ALA A 160 23.55 5.22 33.03
N ALA A 161 22.56 4.70 33.75
CA ALA A 161 21.38 4.03 33.20
C ALA A 161 20.73 4.78 32.04
N GLY A 162 20.61 4.13 30.89
CA GLY A 162 19.77 4.52 29.79
C GLY A 162 20.44 5.24 28.64
N VAL A 163 21.69 5.67 28.74
CA VAL A 163 22.38 6.38 27.65
C VAL A 163 23.78 5.81 27.46
N LEU A 164 24.01 5.11 26.38
CA LEU A 164 25.34 4.73 25.90
C LEU A 164 25.87 5.85 25.02
N LYS A 165 27.14 6.24 25.24
CA LYS A 165 27.83 7.22 24.38
C LYS A 165 29.00 6.55 23.70
N VAL A 166 29.33 7.01 22.49
CA VAL A 166 30.59 6.64 21.84
C VAL A 166 31.73 7.00 22.76
N GLY A 167 32.64 6.03 22.98
CA GLY A 167 33.76 6.17 23.91
C GLY A 167 33.53 5.59 25.31
N ASP A 168 32.27 5.31 25.70
CA ASP A 168 31.99 4.60 26.96
C ASP A 168 32.58 3.22 26.95
N THR A 169 33.03 2.75 28.14
CA THR A 169 33.60 1.40 28.30
C THR A 169 32.61 0.53 29.07
N ILE A 170 32.32 -0.65 28.52
CA ILE A 170 31.49 -1.66 29.16
C ILE A 170 32.41 -2.84 29.53
N ASN A 171 32.39 -3.26 30.80
CA ASN A 171 33.10 -4.42 31.27
C ASN A 171 32.17 -5.61 31.40
N PHE A 172 32.53 -6.74 30.84
CA PHE A 172 31.76 -7.98 30.83
C PHE A 172 32.48 -9.07 31.66
N LYS A 173 31.65 -9.92 32.24
CA LYS A 173 32.05 -11.19 32.87
C LYS A 173 31.17 -12.33 32.38
N ILE A 174 31.78 -13.53 32.29
CA ILE A 174 31.04 -14.78 32.08
C ILE A 174 31.55 -15.75 33.17
N PHE A 175 30.70 -16.05 34.14
CA PHE A 175 31.01 -17.03 35.18
C PHE A 175 30.96 -18.44 34.61
N ARG A 176 32.08 -19.17 34.65
CA ARG A 176 32.15 -20.53 34.16
C ARG A 176 33.26 -21.29 34.90
N GLN A 177 32.92 -22.42 35.44
CA GLN A 177 33.86 -23.24 36.25
C GLN A 177 35.04 -23.73 35.43
N ASN A 178 34.79 -24.17 34.22
CA ASN A 178 35.80 -24.72 33.34
C ASN A 178 36.07 -23.77 32.13
N LYS A 179 37.31 -23.59 31.80
CA LYS A 179 37.75 -22.86 30.60
C LYS A 179 37.19 -23.53 29.34
N CYS A 180 36.70 -22.74 28.38
CA CYS A 180 36.28 -23.24 27.07
C CYS A 180 37.48 -23.80 26.28
N THR A 181 37.19 -24.77 25.42
CA THR A 181 38.19 -25.38 24.52
C THR A 181 38.59 -24.42 23.40
N ALA A 182 37.62 -23.63 22.91
CA ALA A 182 37.84 -22.58 21.92
C ALA A 182 37.98 -21.19 22.56
N PRO A 183 38.65 -20.24 21.92
CA PRO A 183 38.71 -18.86 22.38
C PRO A 183 37.30 -18.25 22.45
N VAL A 184 36.95 -17.64 23.58
CA VAL A 184 35.67 -16.98 23.77
C VAL A 184 35.71 -15.58 23.17
N VAL A 185 34.92 -15.35 22.13
CA VAL A 185 34.78 -14.05 21.47
C VAL A 185 33.42 -13.47 21.76
N ILE A 186 33.39 -12.27 22.35
CA ILE A 186 32.13 -11.53 22.56
C ILE A 186 31.90 -10.65 21.33
N ARG A 187 30.80 -10.88 20.67
CA ARG A 187 30.32 -10.11 19.52
C ARG A 187 29.14 -9.24 19.95
N PHE A 188 29.03 -8.07 19.37
CA PHE A 188 27.99 -7.12 19.69
C PHE A 188 27.09 -6.88 18.48
N PHE A 189 25.82 -6.78 18.76
CA PHE A 189 24.78 -6.56 17.76
C PHE A 189 23.86 -5.46 18.26
N THR A 190 23.43 -4.57 17.36
CA THR A 190 22.46 -3.51 17.67
C THR A 190 21.21 -3.66 16.83
N GLY A 191 20.06 -3.39 17.43
CA GLY A 191 18.79 -3.49 16.72
C GLY A 191 17.60 -3.04 17.53
N GLU A 192 16.44 -3.01 16.90
CA GLU A 192 15.17 -2.65 17.51
C GLU A 192 14.46 -3.84 18.19
N LYS A 193 13.48 -3.52 19.05
CA LYS A 193 12.64 -4.51 19.75
C LYS A 193 11.97 -5.56 18.83
N ARG A 194 11.75 -5.24 17.57
CA ARG A 194 11.08 -6.14 16.61
C ARG A 194 11.99 -7.00 15.76
N ALA A 195 13.29 -6.90 15.95
CA ALA A 195 14.21 -7.82 15.32
C ALA A 195 14.02 -9.23 15.93
N HIS A 196 13.63 -10.21 15.13
CA HIS A 196 13.08 -11.49 15.61
C HIS A 196 14.13 -12.54 15.90
N ASN A 197 15.33 -12.36 15.37
CA ASN A 197 16.49 -13.22 15.61
C ASN A 197 17.76 -12.37 15.52
N LEU A 198 18.89 -12.94 15.92
CA LEU A 198 20.16 -12.22 15.93
C LEU A 198 20.59 -11.77 14.52
N GLN A 199 20.19 -12.48 13.47
CA GLN A 199 20.48 -12.13 12.07
C GLN A 199 19.80 -10.82 11.64
N ASN A 200 18.75 -10.39 12.33
CA ASN A 200 18.06 -9.12 12.08
C ASN A 200 18.69 -7.95 12.85
N PHE A 201 19.73 -8.23 13.64
CA PHE A 201 20.52 -7.20 14.32
C PHE A 201 21.78 -6.90 13.50
N LYS A 202 22.20 -5.65 13.51
CA LYS A 202 23.45 -5.23 12.87
C LYS A 202 24.63 -5.66 13.73
N LEU A 203 25.58 -6.39 13.15
CA LEU A 203 26.85 -6.74 13.81
C LEU A 203 27.72 -5.48 13.96
N CYS A 204 28.10 -5.17 15.20
CA CYS A 204 29.05 -4.11 15.52
C CYS A 204 30.47 -4.67 15.40
N LYS A 205 31.06 -4.60 14.21
CA LYS A 205 32.38 -5.25 13.92
C LYS A 205 33.51 -4.69 14.76
N GLU A 206 33.49 -3.38 15.01
CA GLU A 206 34.52 -2.68 15.79
C GLU A 206 34.46 -2.96 17.29
N MET A 207 33.32 -3.51 17.76
CA MET A 207 33.14 -3.86 19.17
C MET A 207 33.45 -5.33 19.49
N THR A 208 33.84 -6.15 18.50
CA THR A 208 34.20 -7.55 18.74
C THR A 208 35.45 -7.64 19.64
N VAL A 209 35.39 -8.42 20.72
CA VAL A 209 36.49 -8.53 21.70
C VAL A 209 36.70 -9.98 22.14
N ASN A 210 37.96 -10.37 22.33
CA ASN A 210 38.29 -11.66 22.94
C ASN A 210 38.20 -11.56 24.47
N ALA A 211 37.54 -12.52 25.09
CA ALA A 211 37.45 -12.61 26.53
C ALA A 211 38.63 -13.42 27.10
N VAL A 212 39.18 -12.96 28.21
CA VAL A 212 40.29 -13.60 28.90
C VAL A 212 39.74 -14.38 30.11
N TYR A 213 40.17 -15.64 30.25
CA TYR A 213 39.77 -16.49 31.37
C TYR A 213 40.66 -16.24 32.59
N ASP A 214 40.05 -15.98 33.74
CA ASP A 214 40.67 -15.85 35.03
C ASP A 214 40.49 -17.16 35.83
N GLU A 215 41.53 -17.90 36.02
CA GLU A 215 41.51 -19.20 36.69
C GLU A 215 41.17 -19.07 38.21
N ALA A 216 41.56 -17.99 38.87
CA ALA A 216 41.27 -17.78 40.29
C ALA A 216 39.82 -17.35 40.47
N ALA A 217 39.31 -16.50 39.63
CA ALA A 217 37.95 -15.99 39.70
C ALA A 217 36.89 -16.90 38.98
N LYS A 218 37.35 -17.95 38.31
CA LYS A 218 36.51 -18.87 37.51
C LYS A 218 35.54 -18.12 36.60
N CYS A 219 36.07 -17.14 35.86
CA CYS A 219 35.26 -16.35 34.92
C CYS A 219 36.08 -15.83 33.75
N TYR A 220 35.39 -15.60 32.61
CA TYR A 220 35.96 -14.80 31.53
C TYR A 220 35.69 -13.32 31.81
N THR A 221 36.62 -12.48 31.43
CA THR A 221 36.52 -11.00 31.51
C THR A 221 36.82 -10.38 30.15
N ALA A 222 36.10 -9.32 29.83
CA ALA A 222 36.34 -8.49 28.64
C ALA A 222 35.96 -7.05 28.90
N SER A 223 36.66 -6.14 28.27
CA SER A 223 36.33 -4.72 28.23
C SER A 223 36.14 -4.29 26.79
N VAL A 224 35.05 -3.63 26.51
CA VAL A 224 34.79 -3.10 25.17
C VAL A 224 34.49 -1.61 25.26
N LYS A 225 35.05 -0.87 24.34
CA LYS A 225 34.72 0.55 24.15
C LYS A 225 33.54 0.64 23.16
N VAL A 226 32.51 1.40 23.50
CA VAL A 226 31.39 1.66 22.61
C VAL A 226 31.89 2.48 21.44
N THR A 227 31.78 1.95 20.24
CA THR A 227 32.13 2.63 19.00
C THR A 227 30.87 3.14 18.31
N GLU A 228 31.06 3.94 17.31
CA GLU A 228 29.98 4.47 16.48
C GLU A 228 29.15 3.35 15.82
N ASP A 229 29.76 2.19 15.66
CA ASP A 229 29.16 0.97 15.12
C ASP A 229 27.98 0.42 15.97
N ALA A 230 27.88 0.80 17.26
CA ALA A 230 26.74 0.47 18.12
C ALA A 230 25.45 1.20 17.75
N TYR A 231 25.55 2.28 17.00
CA TYR A 231 24.40 3.06 16.59
C TYR A 231 23.93 2.63 15.20
N SER A 232 22.62 2.67 15.00
CA SER A 232 22.03 2.55 13.67
C SER A 232 21.24 3.81 13.35
N LEU A 233 20.95 4.04 12.07
CA LEU A 233 20.10 5.14 11.61
C LEU A 233 18.71 5.15 12.21
N ASP A 234 18.27 3.97 12.66
CA ASP A 234 16.94 3.77 13.25
C ASP A 234 16.77 4.39 14.64
N THR A 235 17.80 5.05 15.18
CA THR A 235 17.89 5.32 16.60
C THR A 235 17.54 6.73 17.05
N VAL A 236 17.18 7.60 16.16
CA VAL A 236 17.04 9.03 16.46
C VAL A 236 16.00 9.34 17.52
N LYS A 237 15.17 8.42 17.98
CA LYS A 237 14.29 8.53 19.18
C LYS A 237 13.69 7.20 19.63
N SER A 238 14.20 6.06 19.18
CA SER A 238 13.69 4.76 19.61
C SER A 238 14.63 4.09 20.60
N LYS A 239 14.07 3.24 21.46
CA LYS A 239 14.86 2.35 22.30
C LYS A 239 15.53 1.32 21.43
N LEU A 240 16.85 1.33 21.47
CA LEU A 240 17.68 0.29 20.91
C LEU A 240 18.06 -0.75 21.94
N TYR A 241 18.46 -1.88 21.42
CA TYR A 241 19.02 -2.97 22.20
C TYR A 241 20.41 -3.28 21.67
N LEU A 242 21.40 -3.19 22.56
CA LEU A 242 22.73 -3.72 22.32
C LEU A 242 22.77 -5.13 22.88
N VAL A 243 23.00 -6.10 22.02
CA VAL A 243 23.10 -7.52 22.38
C VAL A 243 24.56 -7.92 22.33
N ALA A 244 25.11 -8.30 23.46
CA ALA A 244 26.38 -8.99 23.56
C ALA A 244 26.13 -10.50 23.43
N ALA A 245 26.86 -11.19 22.58
CA ALA A 245 26.73 -12.62 22.33
C ALA A 245 28.07 -13.33 22.41
N ALA A 246 28.13 -14.45 23.12
CA ALA A 246 29.31 -15.32 23.21
C ALA A 246 28.91 -16.78 22.96
N ASP A 247 29.78 -17.52 22.31
CA ASP A 247 29.69 -18.98 22.20
C ASP A 247 30.63 -19.60 23.23
N LEU A 248 30.11 -20.50 24.04
CA LEU A 248 30.77 -21.19 25.12
C LEU A 248 30.81 -22.70 24.83
N ASP A 249 31.67 -23.12 23.89
CA ASP A 249 31.75 -24.51 23.40
C ASP A 249 30.39 -25.02 22.85
N GLY A 250 29.71 -24.23 21.99
CA GLY A 250 28.42 -24.55 21.40
C GLY A 250 27.20 -24.07 22.22
N LEU A 251 27.41 -23.56 23.45
CA LEU A 251 26.38 -22.94 24.26
C LEU A 251 26.34 -21.42 24.03
N ASN A 252 25.38 -20.93 23.28
CA ASN A 252 25.26 -19.50 23.06
C ASN A 252 24.73 -18.77 24.31
N SER A 253 25.42 -17.70 24.71
CA SER A 253 25.07 -16.85 25.83
C SER A 253 24.91 -15.41 25.38
N TYR A 254 23.80 -14.76 25.82
CA TYR A 254 23.43 -13.40 25.40
C TYR A 254 23.17 -12.52 26.62
N PHE A 255 23.58 -11.26 26.50
CA PHE A 255 23.22 -10.20 27.44
C PHE A 255 22.68 -9.00 26.66
N THR A 256 21.45 -8.60 26.95
CA THR A 256 20.80 -7.53 26.23
C THR A 256 20.65 -6.28 27.08
N MET A 257 21.12 -5.17 26.59
CA MET A 257 21.03 -3.86 27.20
C MET A 257 20.13 -2.94 26.38
N PRO A 258 19.02 -2.42 26.94
CA PRO A 258 18.29 -1.33 26.32
C PRO A 258 19.09 -0.04 26.46
N PHE A 259 19.14 0.78 25.42
CA PHE A 259 19.71 2.12 25.50
C PHE A 259 18.89 3.11 24.65
N GLU A 260 18.99 4.40 25.00
CA GLU A 260 18.36 5.48 24.26
C GLU A 260 19.44 6.31 23.59
N ALA A 261 19.38 6.43 22.27
CA ALA A 261 20.19 7.41 21.56
C ALA A 261 19.51 8.77 21.66
N ASN A 262 20.25 9.81 22.03
CA ASN A 262 19.72 11.17 21.95
C ASN A 262 20.04 11.81 20.60
N LEU A 263 19.25 12.80 20.21
CA LEU A 263 19.42 13.55 18.97
C LEU A 263 20.81 14.18 18.82
N GLU A 264 21.43 14.62 19.89
CA GLU A 264 22.77 15.21 19.84
C GLU A 264 23.84 14.17 19.49
N THR A 265 23.64 12.94 19.96
CA THR A 265 24.55 11.83 19.65
C THR A 265 24.34 11.36 18.21
N ALA A 266 23.11 11.26 17.75
CA ALA A 266 22.80 10.90 16.37
C ALA A 266 23.36 11.93 15.36
N ASN A 267 23.29 13.21 15.68
CA ASN A 267 23.84 14.29 14.84
C ASN A 267 25.39 14.31 14.78
N LYS A 268 26.04 13.56 15.65
CA LYS A 268 27.52 13.44 15.67
C LYS A 268 28.02 12.14 15.06
N ILE A 269 27.11 11.27 14.61
CA ILE A 269 27.49 9.98 14.02
C ILE A 269 28.04 10.23 12.61
N PRO A 270 29.26 9.81 12.29
CA PRO A 270 29.79 9.99 10.95
C PRO A 270 28.98 9.27 9.89
N THR A 271 28.72 9.92 8.77
CA THR A 271 28.06 9.35 7.61
C THR A 271 28.69 8.04 7.08
N ALA A 272 29.94 7.78 7.41
CA ALA A 272 30.62 6.54 7.02
C ALA A 272 30.00 5.26 7.62
N LEU A 273 29.33 5.35 8.78
CA LEU A 273 28.64 4.20 9.40
C LEU A 273 27.36 3.80 8.67
N PHE A 274 26.84 4.69 7.88
CA PHE A 274 25.63 4.51 7.12
C PHE A 274 25.89 4.06 5.68
N LYS A 275 27.11 3.56 5.41
CA LYS A 275 27.44 3.06 4.08
C LYS A 275 26.53 1.92 3.70
N ALA A 276 25.77 2.22 2.65
CA ALA A 276 25.02 1.30 1.85
C ALA A 276 24.24 0.30 2.70
N ASP A 277 23.03 0.70 3.03
CA ASP A 277 21.97 -0.30 3.14
C ASP A 277 22.16 -1.27 2.00
N SER A 278 22.19 -2.56 2.30
CA SER A 278 22.22 -3.55 1.24
C SER A 278 21.11 -3.26 0.24
N PRO A 279 21.20 -3.66 -1.01
CA PRO A 279 20.11 -3.53 -1.98
C PRO A 279 18.76 -4.07 -1.48
N GLU A 280 18.77 -4.80 -0.37
CA GLU A 280 17.63 -5.38 0.31
C GLU A 280 16.94 -4.42 1.29
N THR A 281 17.62 -3.38 1.77
CA THR A 281 16.99 -2.35 2.60
C THR A 281 16.44 -1.24 1.72
N ARG A 282 15.12 -1.15 1.65
CA ARG A 282 14.37 -0.22 0.80
C ARG A 282 14.18 1.17 1.38
N ASP A 283 14.86 1.44 2.47
CA ASP A 283 14.83 2.72 3.18
C ASP A 283 16.18 3.42 3.01
N ASN A 284 16.16 4.51 2.26
CA ASN A 284 17.38 5.27 1.97
C ASN A 284 17.58 6.44 2.96
N ARG A 285 17.77 6.13 4.24
CA ARG A 285 18.04 7.14 5.28
C ARG A 285 19.39 7.81 5.10
N GLN A 286 20.37 7.09 4.57
CA GLN A 286 21.66 7.65 4.23
C GLN A 286 21.53 8.83 3.28
N GLN A 287 20.71 8.70 2.26
CA GLN A 287 20.45 9.79 1.31
C GLN A 287 19.85 11.02 2.01
N TRP A 288 18.98 10.83 3.01
CA TRP A 288 18.46 11.94 3.82
C TRP A 288 19.56 12.62 4.62
N TYR A 289 20.37 11.83 5.34
CA TYR A 289 21.44 12.38 6.18
C TYR A 289 22.52 13.09 5.37
N ASP A 290 22.86 12.59 4.20
CA ASP A 290 23.82 13.26 3.28
C ASP A 290 23.31 14.64 2.84
N MET A 291 21.98 14.80 2.79
CA MET A 291 21.36 16.08 2.45
C MET A 291 21.29 17.06 3.62
N VAL A 292 21.16 16.61 4.87
CA VAL A 292 20.75 17.49 5.98
C VAL A 292 21.79 17.60 7.11
N LEU A 293 22.65 16.59 7.31
CA LEU A 293 23.63 16.62 8.40
C LEU A 293 24.66 17.73 8.20
N GLY A 294 24.89 18.48 9.26
CA GLY A 294 25.84 19.62 9.24
C GLY A 294 25.37 20.80 8.40
N LYS A 295 24.16 20.78 7.86
CA LYS A 295 23.59 21.88 7.07
C LYS A 295 22.65 22.74 7.93
N LYS A 296 22.58 24.05 7.59
CA LYS A 296 21.63 24.97 8.22
C LYS A 296 20.24 24.75 7.64
N ASN A 297 19.34 24.13 8.42
CA ASN A 297 17.95 23.93 8.05
C ASN A 297 17.10 25.14 8.46
N LEU A 298 16.58 25.88 7.46
CA LEU A 298 15.74 27.06 7.66
C LEU A 298 14.28 26.73 8.00
N ALA A 299 13.86 25.48 7.76
CA ALA A 299 12.51 25.01 8.02
C ALA A 299 12.30 24.48 9.44
N LEU A 300 13.38 24.19 10.17
CA LEU A 300 13.31 23.49 11.45
C LEU A 300 12.31 24.14 12.42
N LYS A 301 11.32 23.35 12.87
CA LYS A 301 10.23 23.74 13.79
C LYS A 301 9.32 24.87 13.29
N LYS A 302 9.32 25.17 11.99
CA LYS A 302 8.42 26.15 11.40
C LYS A 302 7.15 25.50 10.87
N PRO A 303 5.98 26.14 11.03
CA PRO A 303 4.73 25.55 10.61
C PRO A 303 4.57 25.60 9.10
N LEU A 304 4.12 24.48 8.52
CA LEU A 304 3.66 24.35 7.16
C LEU A 304 2.14 24.54 7.08
N SER A 305 1.68 25.15 6.02
CA SER A 305 0.29 25.07 5.61
C SER A 305 0.12 24.16 4.40
N TYR A 306 -0.96 23.39 4.37
CA TYR A 306 -1.23 22.41 3.34
C TYR A 306 -2.53 22.71 2.60
N THR A 307 -2.54 22.46 1.31
CA THR A 307 -3.74 22.51 0.50
C THR A 307 -3.78 21.31 -0.46
N PRO A 308 -4.68 20.33 -0.25
CA PRO A 308 -5.60 20.17 0.88
C PRO A 308 -4.88 19.81 2.19
N ASN A 309 -5.58 19.83 3.31
CA ASN A 309 -5.01 19.37 4.59
C ASN A 309 -4.82 17.85 4.55
N PRO A 310 -3.83 17.33 5.29
CA PRO A 310 -3.68 15.92 5.53
C PRO A 310 -4.96 15.30 6.11
N LYS A 311 -5.33 14.09 5.64
CA LYS A 311 -6.59 13.45 6.06
C LYS A 311 -6.43 11.96 6.38
N TYR A 312 -5.23 11.45 6.36
CA TYR A 312 -5.05 10.03 6.63
C TYR A 312 -5.29 9.71 8.10
N ARG A 313 -6.26 8.86 8.38
CA ARG A 313 -6.79 8.60 9.73
C ARG A 313 -5.76 8.26 10.80
N ILE A 314 -4.66 7.60 10.43
CA ILE A 314 -3.65 7.14 11.40
C ILE A 314 -2.65 8.24 11.73
N THR A 315 -2.23 9.02 10.73
CA THR A 315 -1.25 10.10 10.90
C THR A 315 -1.91 11.43 11.25
N GLN A 316 -3.17 11.63 10.85
CA GLN A 316 -3.89 12.88 11.01
C GLN A 316 -3.94 13.38 12.46
N ASP A 317 -3.78 14.67 12.63
CA ASP A 317 -3.98 15.37 13.88
C ASP A 317 -5.36 15.15 14.50
N THR A 318 -5.36 15.01 15.80
CA THR A 318 -6.58 15.02 16.62
C THR A 318 -6.42 16.06 17.71
N PRO A 319 -7.51 16.61 18.29
CA PRO A 319 -7.41 17.58 19.38
C PRO A 319 -6.59 17.11 20.59
N LYS A 320 -6.39 15.81 20.73
CA LYS A 320 -5.60 15.18 21.81
C LYS A 320 -4.20 14.71 21.35
N SER A 321 -3.84 14.90 20.07
CA SER A 321 -2.52 14.52 19.58
C SER A 321 -1.46 15.48 20.12
N PRO A 322 -0.31 14.97 20.62
CA PRO A 322 0.83 15.82 20.95
C PRO A 322 1.58 16.29 19.70
N TYR A 323 1.32 15.69 18.55
CA TYR A 323 1.92 15.98 17.26
C TYR A 323 1.00 16.89 16.45
N LYS A 324 1.56 17.69 15.57
CA LYS A 324 0.81 18.65 14.76
C LYS A 324 1.24 18.55 13.31
N ASP A 325 0.32 18.18 12.42
CA ASP A 325 0.56 18.10 10.97
C ASP A 325 1.33 19.33 10.46
N ALA A 326 1.06 20.50 11.04
CA ALA A 326 1.72 21.75 10.65
C ALA A 326 3.24 21.74 10.91
N THR A 327 3.73 21.00 11.87
CA THR A 327 5.16 20.95 12.25
C THR A 327 5.81 19.59 12.10
N ASP A 328 5.04 18.56 11.83
CA ASP A 328 5.56 17.18 11.76
C ASP A 328 6.59 16.98 10.64
N LEU A 329 6.46 17.70 9.51
CA LEU A 329 7.47 17.66 8.46
C LEU A 329 8.68 18.57 8.68
N THR A 330 8.74 19.28 9.81
CA THR A 330 9.83 20.22 10.10
C THR A 330 10.37 20.07 11.52
N ASP A 331 10.03 19.00 12.20
CA ASP A 331 10.42 18.79 13.60
C ASP A 331 11.83 18.17 13.75
N GLY A 332 12.44 17.75 12.65
CA GLY A 332 13.75 17.12 12.60
C GLY A 332 13.68 15.61 12.86
N TYR A 333 12.48 15.02 12.84
CA TYR A 333 12.29 13.59 13.06
C TYR A 333 12.04 12.85 11.75
N ILE A 334 12.75 11.76 11.55
CA ILE A 334 12.39 10.77 10.52
C ILE A 334 11.93 9.48 11.18
N THR A 335 10.95 8.84 10.57
CA THR A 335 10.42 7.56 11.04
C THR A 335 11.52 6.52 11.06
N THR A 336 11.67 5.86 12.19
CA THR A 336 12.68 4.83 12.41
C THR A 336 12.17 3.44 12.05
N GLY A 337 13.06 2.56 11.61
CA GLY A 337 12.76 1.19 11.24
C GLY A 337 12.45 1.01 9.77
N ASN A 338 11.59 0.06 9.45
CA ASN A 338 11.25 -0.26 8.07
C ASN A 338 10.38 0.82 7.43
N SER A 339 10.50 1.00 6.13
CA SER A 339 9.82 2.00 5.33
C SER A 339 8.28 1.98 5.43
N ASP A 340 7.70 0.83 5.77
CA ASP A 340 6.27 0.68 5.97
C ASP A 340 5.71 1.41 7.20
N LYS A 341 6.58 1.88 8.09
CA LYS A 341 6.15 2.56 9.33
C LYS A 341 5.73 4.00 9.13
N ILE A 342 6.14 4.67 8.06
CA ILE A 342 5.77 6.08 7.84
C ILE A 342 4.25 6.27 7.87
N TRP A 343 3.48 5.44 7.21
CA TRP A 343 2.02 5.56 7.19
C TRP A 343 1.33 5.11 8.48
N PHE A 344 2.07 4.54 9.44
CA PHE A 344 1.62 4.24 10.79
C PHE A 344 2.22 5.19 11.85
N ASP A 345 3.15 6.05 11.47
CA ASP A 345 3.75 7.00 12.38
C ASP A 345 2.87 8.27 12.48
N ARG A 346 2.48 8.61 13.69
CA ARG A 346 1.65 9.80 13.95
C ARG A 346 2.39 11.13 13.78
N ARG A 347 3.68 11.08 13.54
CA ARG A 347 4.53 12.23 13.24
C ARG A 347 4.78 12.40 11.75
N ALA A 348 4.26 11.52 10.95
CA ALA A 348 4.26 11.65 9.51
C ALA A 348 2.98 12.34 9.04
N VAL A 349 3.05 13.01 7.92
CA VAL A 349 1.92 13.65 7.27
C VAL A 349 1.42 12.76 6.14
N GLY A 350 0.13 12.45 6.15
CA GLY A 350 -0.50 11.57 5.18
C GLY A 350 -1.66 12.22 4.41
N PHE A 351 -1.58 12.15 3.09
CA PHE A 351 -2.63 12.61 2.18
C PHE A 351 -3.33 11.38 1.59
N PHE A 352 -4.54 11.14 2.05
CA PHE A 352 -5.34 10.02 1.58
C PHE A 352 -6.18 10.44 0.39
N MET A 353 -5.91 9.80 -0.75
CA MET A 353 -6.68 9.97 -1.97
C MET A 353 -7.80 8.93 -1.95
N ASP A 354 -8.88 9.20 -1.23
CA ASP A 354 -10.09 8.41 -1.44
C ASP A 354 -10.76 8.89 -2.72
N GLY A 355 -11.23 8.04 -3.60
CA GLY A 355 -11.84 8.40 -4.88
C GLY A 355 -12.96 9.46 -4.83
N LYS A 356 -13.17 10.09 -3.69
CA LYS A 356 -14.16 11.14 -3.40
C LYS A 356 -13.54 12.53 -3.23
N ASP A 357 -12.27 12.61 -2.85
CA ASP A 357 -11.50 13.85 -2.68
C ASP A 357 -10.32 13.85 -3.68
N LEU A 358 -10.62 14.11 -4.92
CA LEU A 358 -9.73 13.90 -6.05
C LEU A 358 -8.74 15.05 -6.28
N SER A 359 -8.19 15.58 -5.22
CA SER A 359 -7.04 16.46 -5.35
C SER A 359 -5.80 15.60 -5.61
N ASN A 360 -5.40 15.49 -6.86
CA ASN A 360 -4.10 14.93 -7.23
C ASN A 360 -2.96 15.92 -7.01
N THR A 361 -3.23 17.08 -6.43
CA THR A 361 -2.27 18.15 -6.21
C THR A 361 -2.26 18.55 -4.75
N VAL A 362 -1.07 18.57 -4.15
CA VAL A 362 -0.84 19.07 -2.79
C VAL A 362 0.12 20.25 -2.85
N TYR A 363 -0.25 21.33 -2.19
CA TYR A 363 0.62 22.48 -1.94
C TYR A 363 1.08 22.45 -0.49
N MET A 364 2.39 22.46 -0.29
CA MET A 364 3.03 22.63 1.01
C MET A 364 3.70 23.99 1.04
N ARG A 365 3.20 24.92 1.87
CA ARG A 365 3.69 26.30 1.93
C ARG A 365 4.36 26.55 3.27
N LEU A 366 5.56 27.08 3.22
CA LEU A 366 6.38 27.44 4.38
C LEU A 366 6.77 28.91 4.34
N ASP A 367 6.62 29.63 5.46
CA ASP A 367 7.26 30.94 5.71
C ASP A 367 8.50 30.71 6.59
N ILE A 368 9.68 30.91 6.04
CA ILE A 368 10.94 30.80 6.78
C ILE A 368 11.27 32.04 7.62
N GLY A 369 10.35 33.02 7.67
CA GLY A 369 10.38 34.19 8.58
C GLY A 369 11.04 35.42 8.00
N SER A 370 12.11 35.29 7.27
CA SER A 370 12.81 36.39 6.58
C SER A 370 13.40 35.93 5.26
N VAL A 371 13.75 36.86 4.41
CA VAL A 371 14.45 36.52 3.16
C VAL A 371 15.83 35.94 3.51
N GLN A 372 16.06 34.68 3.11
CA GLN A 372 17.30 33.94 3.34
C GLN A 372 17.77 33.32 2.02
N PRO A 373 19.07 33.12 1.82
CA PRO A 373 19.59 32.36 0.69
C PRO A 373 19.27 30.86 0.90
N VAL A 374 18.49 30.28 -0.04
CA VAL A 374 18.10 28.87 -0.04
C VAL A 374 18.85 28.17 -1.15
N ASP A 375 19.53 27.06 -0.82
CA ASP A 375 20.22 26.22 -1.81
C ASP A 375 19.27 25.17 -2.41
N TYR A 376 18.65 24.36 -1.55
CA TYR A 376 17.71 23.30 -1.98
C TYR A 376 16.71 22.96 -0.87
N ILE A 377 15.71 22.18 -1.27
CA ILE A 377 14.79 21.50 -0.36
C ILE A 377 15.09 20.01 -0.39
N ALA A 378 15.22 19.41 0.78
CA ALA A 378 15.19 17.97 0.95
C ALA A 378 13.78 17.57 1.42
N LEU A 379 13.17 16.59 0.76
CA LEU A 379 11.84 16.06 1.11
C LEU A 379 11.93 14.53 1.10
N ARG A 380 11.59 13.91 2.22
CA ARG A 380 11.54 12.47 2.33
C ARG A 380 10.12 11.96 2.13
N ALA A 381 9.93 11.00 1.22
CA ALA A 381 8.62 10.49 0.83
C ALA A 381 8.60 8.97 0.81
N LEU A 382 7.42 8.42 1.12
CA LEU A 382 7.12 7.00 0.98
C LEU A 382 6.62 6.71 -0.43
N GLY A 383 7.18 5.68 -1.05
CA GLY A 383 6.76 5.20 -2.35
C GLY A 383 6.75 3.69 -2.42
N GLY A 384 6.54 3.19 -3.62
CA GLY A 384 6.40 1.79 -3.88
C GLY A 384 4.95 1.39 -4.14
N ALA A 385 4.71 0.12 -4.42
CA ALA A 385 3.38 -0.34 -4.80
C ALA A 385 2.53 -0.87 -3.64
N ALA A 386 3.08 -0.90 -2.40
CA ALA A 386 2.33 -1.37 -1.25
C ALA A 386 1.07 -0.51 -1.03
N ALA A 387 -0.09 -1.14 -0.94
CA ALA A 387 -1.37 -0.44 -0.81
C ALA A 387 -1.59 0.69 -1.83
N GLY A 388 -0.96 0.62 -3.01
CA GLY A 388 -1.06 1.64 -4.04
C GLY A 388 -0.25 2.90 -3.78
N PHE A 389 0.69 2.91 -2.84
CA PHE A 389 1.52 4.08 -2.56
C PHE A 389 2.54 4.30 -3.66
N ARG A 390 2.66 5.57 -4.09
CA ARG A 390 3.62 5.98 -5.11
C ARG A 390 4.25 7.31 -4.75
N PHE A 391 5.44 7.54 -5.28
CA PHE A 391 6.02 8.86 -5.26
C PHE A 391 5.18 9.83 -6.10
N PRO A 392 5.20 11.13 -5.77
CA PRO A 392 4.59 12.14 -6.62
C PRO A 392 5.08 12.04 -8.08
N ARG A 393 4.18 12.20 -9.03
CA ARG A 393 4.53 12.27 -10.46
C ARG A 393 5.43 13.45 -10.77
N LYS A 394 5.20 14.55 -10.06
CA LYS A 394 5.86 15.82 -10.29
C LYS A 394 6.04 16.56 -8.98
N PHE A 395 7.21 17.11 -8.80
CA PHE A 395 7.52 18.13 -7.81
C PHE A 395 7.78 19.44 -8.51
N GLU A 396 7.13 20.50 -8.07
CA GLU A 396 7.38 21.87 -8.51
C GLU A 396 7.68 22.70 -7.28
N VAL A 397 8.77 23.45 -7.30
CA VAL A 397 9.15 24.34 -6.22
C VAL A 397 9.05 25.78 -6.66
N PHE A 398 8.39 26.58 -5.85
CA PHE A 398 8.25 28.00 -6.07
C PHE A 398 8.76 28.77 -4.87
N VAL A 399 9.37 29.91 -5.10
CA VAL A 399 9.88 30.83 -4.08
C VAL A 399 9.32 32.23 -4.25
N SER A 400 9.23 32.94 -3.12
CA SER A 400 8.80 34.35 -3.10
C SER A 400 9.52 35.10 -1.99
N LYS A 401 9.79 36.38 -2.22
CA LYS A 401 10.30 37.30 -1.20
C LYS A 401 9.16 37.99 -0.41
N ASP A 402 8.02 38.20 -1.07
CA ASP A 402 6.88 38.98 -0.55
C ASP A 402 5.62 38.16 -0.26
N GLY A 403 5.58 36.87 -0.69
CA GLY A 403 4.42 35.99 -0.55
C GLY A 403 3.28 36.26 -1.54
N LYS A 404 3.46 37.15 -2.51
CA LYS A 404 2.47 37.53 -3.52
C LYS A 404 2.81 36.91 -4.86
N LYS A 405 3.99 37.14 -5.36
CA LYS A 405 4.45 36.61 -6.62
C LYS A 405 5.46 35.51 -6.41
N PHE A 406 5.22 34.34 -7.01
CA PHE A 406 6.03 33.13 -6.86
C PHE A 406 6.74 32.78 -8.16
N TYR A 407 7.98 32.35 -8.03
CA TYR A 407 8.86 32.03 -9.15
C TYR A 407 9.29 30.59 -9.05
N GLN A 408 9.14 29.86 -10.14
CA GLN A 408 9.51 28.44 -10.17
C GLN A 408 11.02 28.29 -10.20
N THR A 409 11.57 27.53 -9.28
CA THR A 409 13.01 27.28 -9.16
C THR A 409 13.39 25.87 -9.58
N ALA A 410 12.55 24.90 -9.25
CA ALA A 410 12.80 23.50 -9.56
C ALA A 410 11.55 22.83 -10.11
N GLU A 411 11.79 21.94 -11.04
CA GLU A 411 10.81 20.98 -11.53
C GLU A 411 11.49 19.63 -11.63
N MET A 412 10.95 18.67 -10.90
CA MET A 412 11.30 17.27 -11.05
C MET A 412 10.08 16.55 -11.61
N THR A 413 10.06 16.43 -12.93
CA THR A 413 9.10 15.54 -13.62
C THR A 413 9.66 14.14 -13.64
N LYS A 414 8.80 13.18 -13.40
CA LYS A 414 9.16 11.77 -13.50
C LYS A 414 10.15 11.33 -12.41
N VAL A 415 9.67 11.25 -11.19
CA VAL A 415 10.14 10.13 -10.39
C VAL A 415 9.82 8.91 -11.23
N GLU A 416 10.82 8.42 -11.95
CA GLU A 416 10.64 7.39 -12.96
C GLU A 416 9.84 6.22 -12.39
N PRO A 417 8.81 5.76 -13.10
CA PRO A 417 8.16 4.51 -12.73
C PRO A 417 9.16 3.38 -12.50
N ALA A 418 10.29 3.39 -13.21
CA ALA A 418 11.39 2.47 -13.01
C ALA A 418 11.99 2.48 -11.60
N GLU A 419 12.09 3.65 -10.95
CA GLU A 419 12.57 3.71 -9.57
C GLU A 419 11.51 3.21 -8.57
N ALA A 420 10.24 3.44 -8.87
CA ALA A 420 9.11 2.97 -8.07
C ALA A 420 8.80 1.49 -8.31
N TYR A 421 9.15 0.96 -9.47
CA TYR A 421 8.83 -0.40 -9.92
C TYR A 421 10.09 -1.17 -10.30
N GLN A 422 11.12 -1.12 -9.49
CA GLN A 422 12.26 -2.02 -9.64
C GLN A 422 11.76 -3.46 -9.64
N SER A 423 12.40 -4.33 -10.43
CA SER A 423 11.94 -5.71 -10.61
C SER A 423 11.75 -6.48 -9.30
N ASP A 424 12.62 -6.25 -8.32
CA ASP A 424 12.54 -6.85 -6.99
C ASP A 424 11.37 -6.29 -6.18
N PHE A 425 11.07 -5.01 -6.32
CA PHE A 425 9.94 -4.38 -5.69
C PHE A 425 8.63 -4.93 -6.23
N VAL A 426 8.49 -5.01 -7.54
CA VAL A 426 7.34 -5.64 -8.21
C VAL A 426 7.20 -7.09 -7.77
N LYS A 427 8.32 -7.84 -7.72
CA LYS A 427 8.35 -9.22 -7.24
C LYS A 427 7.85 -9.34 -5.80
N THR A 428 8.24 -8.42 -4.93
CA THR A 428 7.90 -8.49 -3.51
C THR A 428 6.47 -8.05 -3.23
N TYR A 429 5.94 -7.11 -3.98
CA TYR A 429 4.58 -6.60 -3.78
C TYR A 429 3.50 -7.45 -4.45
N TYR A 430 3.68 -7.79 -5.73
CA TYR A 430 2.67 -8.50 -6.51
C TYR A 430 2.85 -10.01 -6.51
N TYR A 431 4.06 -10.48 -6.19
CA TYR A 431 4.39 -11.90 -6.12
C TYR A 431 5.19 -12.23 -4.86
N PRO A 432 4.77 -11.78 -3.67
CA PRO A 432 5.46 -12.19 -2.48
C PRO A 432 5.17 -13.66 -2.27
N GLU A 433 6.20 -14.46 -2.11
CA GLU A 433 6.11 -15.70 -1.34
C GLU A 433 5.52 -15.39 0.04
N ASP A 434 5.66 -14.14 0.47
CA ASP A 434 5.09 -13.52 1.64
C ASP A 434 4.39 -12.24 1.24
N ARG A 435 3.08 -12.15 1.35
CA ARG A 435 2.31 -10.91 1.24
C ARG A 435 2.69 -9.96 2.39
N ARG A 436 3.81 -9.28 2.27
CA ARG A 436 4.23 -8.28 3.23
C ARG A 436 3.81 -6.90 2.76
N TRP A 437 3.03 -6.23 3.56
CA TRP A 437 2.83 -4.78 3.50
C TRP A 437 4.15 -3.98 3.74
N GLN A 438 5.26 -4.66 3.78
CA GLN A 438 6.59 -4.17 4.15
C GLN A 438 7.44 -3.73 2.96
N ASP A 439 6.85 -3.72 1.77
CA ASP A 439 7.59 -3.55 0.53
C ASP A 439 7.56 -2.16 -0.06
N SER A 440 6.95 -1.21 0.63
CA SER A 440 7.13 0.20 0.36
C SER A 440 8.54 0.64 0.78
N TYR A 441 9.07 1.65 0.13
CA TYR A 441 10.35 2.22 0.50
C TYR A 441 10.32 3.75 0.50
N CYS A 442 11.23 4.34 1.31
CA CYS A 442 11.36 5.77 1.41
C CYS A 442 12.50 6.25 0.51
N LYS A 443 12.29 7.42 -0.09
CA LYS A 443 13.29 8.11 -0.88
C LYS A 443 13.36 9.56 -0.47
N SER A 444 14.56 10.11 -0.40
CA SER A 444 14.82 11.52 -0.17
C SER A 444 15.05 12.22 -1.52
N PHE A 445 14.31 13.28 -1.76
CA PHE A 445 14.38 14.09 -2.97
C PHE A 445 15.12 15.39 -2.68
N LYS A 446 16.11 15.73 -3.51
CA LYS A 446 16.81 17.00 -3.47
C LYS A 446 16.26 17.90 -4.58
N LEU A 447 15.55 18.95 -4.21
CA LEU A 447 14.93 19.89 -5.13
C LEU A 447 15.73 21.19 -5.10
N GLN A 448 16.45 21.48 -6.16
CA GLN A 448 17.34 22.63 -6.24
C GLN A 448 16.54 23.93 -6.23
N VAL A 449 16.96 24.91 -5.43
CA VAL A 449 16.29 26.22 -5.31
C VAL A 449 17.16 27.34 -5.79
N LYS A 450 18.36 27.54 -5.24
CA LYS A 450 19.33 28.60 -5.57
C LYS A 450 18.74 29.99 -5.69
N ALA A 451 17.98 30.39 -4.64
CA ALA A 451 17.31 31.68 -4.62
C ALA A 451 17.18 32.27 -3.23
N ASP A 452 17.20 33.60 -3.12
CA ASP A 452 16.82 34.35 -1.93
C ASP A 452 15.30 34.27 -1.76
N ALA A 453 14.83 33.69 -0.69
CA ALA A 453 13.40 33.50 -0.45
C ALA A 453 13.02 33.70 1.01
N ARG A 454 11.78 34.14 1.25
CA ARG A 454 11.09 34.05 2.52
C ARG A 454 9.99 32.98 2.51
N TYR A 455 9.30 32.87 1.39
CA TYR A 455 8.23 31.89 1.22
C TYR A 455 8.69 30.83 0.24
N VAL A 456 8.44 29.57 0.63
CA VAL A 456 8.72 28.39 -0.18
C VAL A 456 7.43 27.61 -0.36
N VAL A 457 7.12 27.21 -1.56
CA VAL A 457 5.98 26.35 -1.88
C VAL A 457 6.47 25.11 -2.63
N VAL A 458 6.19 23.95 -2.09
CA VAL A 458 6.36 22.68 -2.81
C VAL A 458 4.99 22.21 -3.27
N LYS A 459 4.83 22.12 -4.58
CA LYS A 459 3.62 21.59 -5.22
C LYS A 459 3.89 20.18 -5.70
N LEU A 460 3.08 19.26 -5.26
CA LEU A 460 3.15 17.82 -5.59
C LEU A 460 1.99 17.46 -6.51
N SER A 461 2.27 16.79 -7.62
CA SER A 461 1.24 16.10 -8.40
C SER A 461 1.26 14.62 -8.02
N LEU A 462 0.14 14.11 -7.52
CA LEU A 462 0.03 12.77 -6.94
C LEU A 462 -0.72 11.83 -7.88
N ASP A 463 -0.38 10.54 -7.82
CA ASP A 463 -1.14 9.46 -8.43
C ASP A 463 -2.10 8.82 -7.44
N THR A 464 -1.63 8.62 -6.20
CA THR A 464 -2.37 7.96 -5.13
C THR A 464 -2.13 8.65 -3.79
N HIS A 465 -2.14 7.91 -2.71
CA HIS A 465 -1.81 8.39 -1.38
C HIS A 465 -0.35 8.83 -1.29
N PHE A 466 -0.13 9.89 -0.54
CA PHE A 466 1.21 10.43 -0.32
C PHE A 466 1.51 10.51 1.18
N PHE A 467 2.71 10.09 1.57
CA PHE A 467 3.20 10.17 2.93
C PHE A 467 4.61 10.72 2.95
N SER A 468 4.84 11.60 3.91
CA SER A 468 6.15 12.18 4.18
C SER A 468 6.35 12.29 5.68
N ASP A 469 7.58 12.14 6.14
CA ASP A 469 7.91 12.27 7.54
C ASP A 469 8.87 13.43 7.84
N GLU A 470 9.51 14.03 6.81
CA GLU A 470 10.36 15.19 7.04
C GLU A 470 10.63 15.99 5.76
N MET A 471 10.75 17.30 5.94
CA MET A 471 11.17 18.28 4.93
C MET A 471 12.18 19.26 5.53
N ALA A 472 13.29 19.48 4.85
CA ALA A 472 14.29 20.47 5.22
C ALA A 472 14.49 21.51 4.11
N VAL A 473 14.64 22.78 4.49
CA VAL A 473 15.03 23.86 3.58
C VAL A 473 16.45 24.28 3.93
N ILE A 474 17.38 23.97 3.05
CA ILE A 474 18.80 24.13 3.32
C ILE A 474 19.30 25.50 2.85
N ALA A 475 19.92 26.22 3.77
CA ALA A 475 20.54 27.50 3.46
C ALA A 475 21.72 27.34 2.50
N ALA A 476 21.91 28.29 1.60
CA ALA A 476 23.10 28.36 0.76
C ALA A 476 24.27 28.98 1.52
N ASP A 477 25.41 28.30 1.54
CA ASP A 477 26.63 28.80 2.12
C ASP A 477 27.29 29.84 1.19
N LYS A 478 27.16 29.67 -0.13
CA LYS A 478 27.66 30.57 -1.17
C LYS A 478 26.64 30.76 -2.30
N LYS A 479 26.58 31.94 -2.88
CA LYS A 479 25.77 32.26 -4.04
C LYS A 479 26.63 32.09 -5.29
N GLY A 480 26.27 31.15 -6.16
CA GLY A 480 26.88 30.97 -7.48
C GLY A 480 26.25 31.88 -8.53
N ASP A 481 26.78 31.82 -9.77
CA ASP A 481 26.31 32.64 -10.88
C ASP A 481 24.84 32.34 -11.26
N ASP A 482 24.35 31.13 -11.01
CA ASP A 482 22.97 30.70 -11.24
C ASP A 482 22.00 31.06 -10.10
N PHE A 483 22.49 31.76 -9.07
CA PHE A 483 21.68 32.13 -7.93
C PHE A 483 20.70 33.25 -8.30
N ASN A 484 19.41 33.11 -7.93
CA ASN A 484 18.32 34.03 -8.24
C ASN A 484 17.87 34.05 -9.74
N ASN A 485 18.37 33.20 -10.62
CA ASN A 485 17.92 33.15 -12.04
C ASN A 485 16.41 32.88 -12.17
N ALA A 486 15.81 32.23 -11.19
CA ALA A 486 14.35 31.98 -11.15
C ALA A 486 13.54 33.30 -11.23
N TYR A 487 14.06 34.40 -10.69
CA TYR A 487 13.37 35.69 -10.69
C TYR A 487 13.36 36.41 -12.07
N GLU A 488 14.12 35.92 -13.05
CA GLU A 488 14.09 36.39 -14.44
C GLU A 488 12.85 35.83 -15.18
N SER A 489 12.23 34.78 -14.63
CA SER A 489 11.04 34.18 -15.23
C SER A 489 9.77 34.99 -14.93
N LYS A 490 8.69 34.68 -15.64
CA LYS A 490 7.38 35.25 -15.34
C LYS A 490 6.85 34.59 -14.07
N GLY A 491 6.83 35.34 -12.97
CA GLY A 491 6.25 34.82 -11.71
C GLY A 491 4.76 34.58 -11.84
N ILE A 492 4.26 33.64 -11.06
CA ILE A 492 2.84 33.29 -10.94
C ILE A 492 2.29 33.70 -9.57
N GLU A 493 0.99 33.82 -9.48
CA GLU A 493 0.31 33.94 -8.20
C GLU A 493 -0.07 32.53 -7.70
N ILE A 494 0.31 32.22 -6.45
CA ILE A 494 -0.15 31.04 -5.75
C ILE A 494 -1.06 31.54 -4.63
N PRO A 495 -2.34 31.19 -4.65
CA PRO A 495 -3.27 31.76 -3.71
C PRO A 495 -2.90 31.38 -2.27
N ALA A 496 -3.01 32.38 -1.37
CA ALA A 496 -2.90 32.17 0.07
C ALA A 496 -4.28 32.06 0.74
N ASP A 497 -5.33 32.41 0.01
CA ASP A 497 -6.73 32.39 0.45
C ASP A 497 -7.65 32.13 -0.75
N GLY A 498 -8.87 31.69 -0.46
CA GLY A 498 -9.90 31.48 -1.46
C GLY A 498 -9.98 30.06 -2.02
N LEU A 499 -10.84 29.87 -3.01
CA LEU A 499 -11.02 28.61 -3.70
C LEU A 499 -10.40 28.66 -5.11
N THR A 500 -9.89 27.52 -5.54
CA THR A 500 -9.48 27.32 -6.95
C THR A 500 -10.21 26.13 -7.53
N ALA A 501 -10.30 26.05 -8.85
CA ALA A 501 -10.72 24.85 -9.55
C ALA A 501 -9.73 24.52 -10.66
N GLN A 502 -9.57 23.23 -10.96
CA GLN A 502 -8.75 22.75 -12.06
C GLN A 502 -9.21 21.37 -12.52
N PRO A 503 -8.96 20.95 -13.75
CA PRO A 503 -9.04 19.55 -14.12
C PRO A 503 -8.08 18.70 -13.29
N ARG A 504 -8.30 17.42 -13.19
CA ARG A 504 -7.41 16.49 -12.46
C ARG A 504 -5.99 16.45 -13.04
N VAL A 505 -5.87 16.57 -14.35
CA VAL A 505 -4.60 16.81 -15.03
C VAL A 505 -4.53 18.27 -15.47
N PRO A 506 -3.36 18.90 -15.62
CA PRO A 506 -3.24 20.34 -15.88
C PRO A 506 -3.58 20.75 -17.31
N GLU A 507 -4.52 20.06 -17.94
CA GLU A 507 -5.02 20.33 -19.28
C GLU A 507 -6.48 19.89 -19.40
N LEU A 508 -7.24 20.51 -20.27
CA LEU A 508 -8.58 20.08 -20.63
C LEU A 508 -8.50 19.19 -21.89
N ALA A 509 -8.79 17.91 -21.75
CA ALA A 509 -8.70 16.98 -22.87
C ALA A 509 -10.04 16.86 -23.60
N ILE A 510 -10.01 17.00 -24.93
CA ILE A 510 -11.16 16.90 -25.83
C ILE A 510 -10.90 15.81 -26.86
N ILE A 511 -11.83 14.86 -26.98
CA ILE A 511 -11.84 13.87 -28.06
C ILE A 511 -12.85 14.33 -29.08
N LYS A 512 -12.43 14.61 -30.32
CA LYS A 512 -13.30 15.15 -31.37
C LYS A 512 -14.55 14.29 -31.58
N GLY A 513 -15.70 14.91 -31.55
CA GLY A 513 -17.01 14.27 -31.79
C GLY A 513 -17.41 13.21 -30.75
N ILE A 514 -16.74 13.15 -29.61
CA ILE A 514 -17.06 12.22 -28.52
C ILE A 514 -17.19 12.98 -27.20
N ALA A 515 -18.35 12.89 -26.57
CA ALA A 515 -18.58 13.42 -25.24
C ALA A 515 -17.96 12.48 -24.19
N ALA A 516 -16.78 12.81 -23.68
CA ALA A 516 -16.16 12.07 -22.58
C ALA A 516 -16.39 12.79 -21.24
N PRO A 517 -16.47 12.07 -20.12
CA PRO A 517 -16.68 12.69 -18.82
C PRO A 517 -15.45 13.52 -18.40
N GLN A 518 -15.72 14.75 -17.93
CA GLN A 518 -14.73 15.66 -17.38
C GLN A 518 -14.99 15.83 -15.89
N THR A 519 -13.97 15.76 -15.07
CA THR A 519 -14.01 16.03 -13.65
C THR A 519 -13.11 17.20 -13.28
N PHE A 520 -13.51 17.95 -12.25
CA PHE A 520 -12.74 19.06 -11.73
C PHE A 520 -12.48 18.89 -10.25
N ILE A 521 -11.40 19.47 -9.80
CA ILE A 521 -10.99 19.50 -8.40
C ILE A 521 -11.15 20.92 -7.89
N ILE A 522 -11.69 21.06 -6.69
CA ILE A 522 -11.75 22.33 -5.98
C ILE A 522 -10.75 22.23 -4.82
N SER A 523 -9.78 23.15 -4.82
CA SER A 523 -8.81 23.29 -3.75
C SER A 523 -9.15 24.48 -2.86
N ASP A 524 -9.11 24.27 -1.55
CA ASP A 524 -9.47 25.27 -0.54
C ASP A 524 -8.22 25.80 0.16
N PHE A 525 -7.80 27.01 -0.21
CA PHE A 525 -6.67 27.73 0.35
C PHE A 525 -7.04 28.65 1.53
N ARG A 526 -8.32 28.68 1.94
CA ARG A 526 -8.73 29.57 3.00
C ARG A 526 -8.12 29.16 4.35
N PRO A 527 -7.51 30.08 5.09
CA PRO A 527 -6.96 29.80 6.41
C PRO A 527 -8.03 29.33 7.41
N GLN A 528 -9.21 29.94 7.34
CA GLN A 528 -10.39 29.54 8.11
C GLN A 528 -11.42 28.92 7.17
N ARG A 529 -11.71 27.66 7.41
CA ARG A 529 -12.64 26.87 6.57
C ARG A 529 -14.10 27.01 7.05
N ALA A 530 -14.62 28.22 7.04
CA ALA A 530 -16.03 28.43 7.23
C ALA A 530 -16.85 27.65 6.19
N LYS A 531 -18.03 27.16 6.61
CA LYS A 531 -18.94 26.45 5.72
C LYS A 531 -19.31 27.30 4.51
N ILE A 532 -19.23 26.72 3.32
CA ILE A 532 -19.67 27.34 2.09
C ILE A 532 -21.13 26.96 1.87
N ASN A 533 -21.98 27.95 1.63
CA ASN A 533 -23.42 27.72 1.40
C ASN A 533 -23.73 27.48 -0.08
N LYS A 534 -23.05 28.19 -0.99
CA LYS A 534 -23.28 28.12 -2.42
C LYS A 534 -21.99 28.33 -3.17
N ALA A 535 -21.67 27.38 -4.07
CA ALA A 535 -20.49 27.50 -4.93
C ALA A 535 -20.80 27.05 -6.36
N PHE A 536 -20.06 27.64 -7.30
CA PHE A 536 -20.13 27.30 -8.73
C PHE A 536 -18.72 27.25 -9.29
N ILE A 537 -18.44 26.28 -10.14
CA ILE A 537 -17.29 26.35 -11.03
C ILE A 537 -17.70 27.20 -12.24
N ILE A 538 -16.91 28.20 -12.55
CA ILE A 538 -17.03 28.98 -13.77
C ILE A 538 -16.01 28.45 -14.75
N LEU A 539 -16.49 28.03 -15.92
CA LEU A 539 -15.65 27.48 -16.97
C LEU A 539 -15.85 28.34 -18.23
N GLU A 540 -14.78 28.96 -18.69
CA GLU A 540 -14.78 29.74 -19.91
C GLU A 540 -13.98 28.97 -20.97
N VAL A 541 -14.65 28.43 -21.98
CA VAL A 541 -14.05 27.64 -23.07
C VAL A 541 -14.29 28.31 -24.43
N PRO A 542 -13.44 28.06 -25.43
CA PRO A 542 -13.66 28.54 -26.80
C PRO A 542 -15.07 28.23 -27.31
N GLU A 543 -15.68 29.12 -28.10
CA GLU A 543 -17.07 29.06 -28.57
C GLU A 543 -17.43 27.79 -29.37
N GLN A 544 -16.41 27.03 -29.85
CA GLN A 544 -16.57 25.74 -30.54
C GLN A 544 -16.94 24.60 -29.59
N LEU A 545 -16.78 24.80 -28.27
CA LEU A 545 -17.07 23.80 -27.22
C LEU A 545 -18.39 24.15 -26.50
N ASN A 546 -19.19 23.13 -26.24
CA ASN A 546 -20.41 23.23 -25.45
C ASN A 546 -20.42 22.21 -24.32
N ILE A 547 -21.23 22.41 -23.31
CA ILE A 547 -21.41 21.46 -22.20
C ILE A 547 -22.84 20.94 -22.25
N PHE A 548 -23.01 19.64 -22.27
CA PHE A 548 -24.30 18.97 -22.29
C PHE A 548 -25.19 19.41 -21.13
N LYS A 549 -26.41 19.83 -21.42
CA LYS A 549 -27.42 20.35 -20.49
C LYS A 549 -27.12 21.69 -19.82
N PHE A 550 -26.12 22.39 -20.24
CA PHE A 550 -25.84 23.74 -19.75
C PHE A 550 -25.95 24.75 -20.90
N THR A 551 -26.59 25.89 -20.62
CA THR A 551 -26.68 27.00 -21.60
C THR A 551 -25.50 27.95 -21.35
N PRO A 552 -24.70 28.25 -22.35
CA PRO A 552 -23.58 29.17 -22.20
C PRO A 552 -24.02 30.63 -22.20
N GLU A 553 -23.29 31.46 -21.48
CA GLU A 553 -23.18 32.89 -21.71
C GLU A 553 -22.10 33.13 -22.76
N LYS A 554 -22.40 33.89 -23.84
CA LYS A 554 -21.41 34.26 -24.83
C LYS A 554 -20.62 35.47 -24.35
N ILE A 555 -19.31 35.34 -24.28
CA ILE A 555 -18.40 36.39 -23.82
C ILE A 555 -17.23 36.57 -24.77
N THR A 556 -16.54 37.69 -24.63
CA THR A 556 -15.28 37.97 -25.34
C THR A 556 -14.17 38.13 -24.29
N VAL A 557 -13.09 37.39 -24.46
CA VAL A 557 -11.90 37.47 -23.58
C VAL A 557 -10.70 37.72 -24.50
N ASP A 558 -10.00 38.81 -24.31
CA ASP A 558 -8.83 39.19 -25.13
C ASP A 558 -9.09 39.12 -26.65
N GLY A 559 -10.27 39.62 -27.07
CA GLY A 559 -10.69 39.65 -28.47
C GLY A 559 -11.17 38.32 -29.06
N LYS A 560 -11.13 37.20 -28.28
CA LYS A 560 -11.58 35.88 -28.70
C LYS A 560 -12.94 35.56 -28.12
N LYS A 561 -13.78 34.83 -28.83
CA LYS A 561 -15.12 34.42 -28.41
C LYS A 561 -15.06 33.18 -27.56
N TYR A 562 -15.75 33.21 -26.43
CA TYR A 562 -15.86 32.12 -25.47
C TYR A 562 -17.31 31.86 -25.06
N HIS A 563 -17.56 30.64 -24.64
CA HIS A 563 -18.74 30.23 -23.89
C HIS A 563 -18.37 30.15 -22.40
N ARG A 564 -19.08 30.90 -21.56
CA ARG A 564 -18.97 30.83 -20.10
C ARG A 564 -20.10 29.97 -19.58
N PHE A 565 -19.75 28.98 -18.78
CA PHE A 565 -20.68 28.10 -18.08
C PHE A 565 -20.56 28.28 -16.57
N ARG A 566 -21.69 28.23 -15.89
CA ARG A 566 -21.80 28.30 -14.45
C ARG A 566 -22.30 26.97 -13.91
N LEU A 567 -21.40 26.17 -13.38
CA LEU A 567 -21.62 24.76 -13.03
C LEU A 567 -21.80 24.62 -11.51
N PRO A 568 -22.93 24.10 -11.01
CA PRO A 568 -23.21 24.05 -9.58
C PRO A 568 -22.27 23.05 -8.89
N VAL A 569 -21.73 23.43 -7.75
CA VAL A 569 -20.94 22.60 -6.86
C VAL A 569 -21.87 22.05 -5.76
N ARG A 570 -21.73 20.77 -5.43
CA ARG A 570 -22.51 20.14 -4.36
C ARG A 570 -22.10 20.67 -2.99
N LYS A 571 -22.96 20.51 -1.98
CA LYS A 571 -22.69 20.93 -0.60
C LYS A 571 -21.46 20.29 0.05
N ASP A 572 -21.07 19.11 -0.43
CA ASP A 572 -19.87 18.40 0.01
C ASP A 572 -18.61 18.82 -0.80
N MET A 573 -18.70 19.93 -1.51
CA MET A 573 -17.66 20.48 -2.40
C MET A 573 -17.26 19.52 -3.53
N LYS A 574 -18.11 18.54 -3.84
CA LYS A 574 -17.93 17.63 -4.96
C LYS A 574 -18.59 18.16 -6.20
N PHE A 575 -18.12 17.67 -7.31
CA PHE A 575 -18.57 18.05 -8.63
C PHE A 575 -19.10 16.83 -9.38
N ASP A 576 -20.29 16.94 -9.94
CA ASP A 576 -20.79 15.89 -10.84
C ASP A 576 -20.11 16.05 -12.21
N PRO A 577 -19.69 14.95 -12.87
CA PRO A 577 -19.01 15.03 -14.15
C PRO A 577 -19.85 15.78 -15.18
N ILE A 578 -19.19 16.57 -15.99
CA ILE A 578 -19.79 17.18 -17.18
C ILE A 578 -19.31 16.47 -18.44
N TYR A 579 -20.02 16.71 -19.52
CA TYR A 579 -19.67 16.19 -20.85
C TYR A 579 -19.51 17.36 -21.79
N ILE A 580 -18.29 17.56 -22.25
CA ILE A 580 -17.97 18.62 -23.21
C ILE A 580 -18.25 18.08 -24.61
N LEU A 581 -19.07 18.81 -25.35
CA LEU A 581 -19.47 18.49 -26.71
C LEU A 581 -18.58 19.21 -27.70
N SER A 582 -18.10 18.49 -28.70
CA SER A 582 -17.33 19.00 -29.82
C SER A 582 -17.74 18.34 -31.12
N ASN A 583 -17.47 18.98 -32.25
CA ASN A 583 -17.68 18.41 -33.57
C ASN A 583 -16.47 17.61 -34.03
N ASN A 584 -16.64 16.76 -35.06
CA ASN A 584 -15.56 15.98 -35.66
C ASN A 584 -14.54 16.86 -36.40
N ASP A 585 -14.92 18.02 -36.89
CA ASP A 585 -14.11 19.00 -37.58
C ASP A 585 -13.44 20.01 -36.66
N LEU A 586 -13.52 19.83 -35.34
CA LEU A 586 -12.86 20.71 -34.38
C LEU A 586 -11.37 20.86 -34.71
N ALA A 587 -10.85 22.08 -34.61
CA ALA A 587 -9.42 22.35 -34.84
C ALA A 587 -8.53 21.59 -33.83
N ASP A 588 -7.34 21.17 -34.24
CA ASP A 588 -6.37 20.46 -33.37
C ASP A 588 -5.79 21.36 -32.27
N GLN A 589 -5.80 22.67 -32.51
CA GLN A 589 -5.35 23.69 -31.56
C GLN A 589 -6.49 24.64 -31.25
N LEU A 590 -6.73 24.84 -29.98
CA LEU A 590 -7.72 25.77 -29.44
C LEU A 590 -7.04 26.79 -28.53
N PRO A 591 -7.63 27.97 -28.34
CA PRO A 591 -7.22 28.86 -27.26
C PRO A 591 -7.33 28.19 -25.90
N ASP A 592 -6.51 28.62 -24.95
CA ASP A 592 -6.58 28.17 -23.56
C ASP A 592 -7.96 28.43 -22.96
N PHE A 593 -8.35 27.64 -21.98
CA PHE A 593 -9.58 27.84 -21.22
C PHE A 593 -9.29 28.49 -19.88
N ASN A 594 -10.30 29.17 -19.32
CA ASN A 594 -10.25 29.72 -17.97
C ASN A 594 -11.16 28.96 -17.04
N ILE A 595 -10.71 28.78 -15.78
CA ILE A 595 -11.50 28.13 -14.74
C ILE A 595 -11.31 28.82 -13.39
N TYR A 596 -12.40 29.02 -12.64
CA TYR A 596 -12.39 29.56 -11.28
C TYR A 596 -13.63 29.14 -10.51
N VAL A 597 -13.68 29.44 -9.20
CA VAL A 597 -14.82 29.15 -8.35
C VAL A 597 -15.47 30.45 -7.87
N GLU A 598 -16.77 30.59 -8.06
CA GLU A 598 -17.59 31.58 -7.35
C GLU A 598 -18.23 30.92 -6.13
N TYR A 599 -18.09 31.54 -4.94
CA TYR A 599 -18.62 31.00 -3.70
C TYR A 599 -19.06 32.12 -2.76
N ASP A 600 -20.27 32.02 -2.21
CA ASP A 600 -20.87 32.97 -1.26
C ASP A 600 -20.63 34.45 -1.63
N GLY A 601 -20.78 34.79 -2.93
CA GLY A 601 -20.60 36.15 -3.47
C GLY A 601 -19.14 36.56 -3.68
N LYS A 602 -18.18 35.67 -3.47
CA LYS A 602 -16.75 35.89 -3.73
C LYS A 602 -16.32 35.18 -5.02
N VAL A 603 -15.31 35.72 -5.67
CA VAL A 603 -14.65 35.09 -6.80
C VAL A 603 -13.30 34.52 -6.34
N GLY A 604 -13.09 33.25 -6.57
CA GLY A 604 -11.84 32.56 -6.28
C GLY A 604 -10.76 32.83 -7.34
N PHE A 605 -9.63 32.17 -7.19
CA PHE A 605 -8.49 32.35 -8.07
C PHE A 605 -8.78 31.79 -9.48
N LYS A 606 -8.63 32.64 -10.49
CA LYS A 606 -8.81 32.26 -11.91
C LYS A 606 -7.53 31.65 -12.46
N GLN A 607 -7.66 30.46 -13.06
CA GLN A 607 -6.57 29.77 -13.73
C GLN A 607 -6.83 29.72 -15.23
N THR A 608 -5.77 29.87 -16.02
CA THR A 608 -5.77 29.71 -17.48
C THR A 608 -4.93 28.49 -17.82
N MET A 609 -5.48 27.54 -18.58
CA MET A 609 -4.87 26.25 -18.85
C MET A 609 -5.05 25.84 -20.33
N PRO A 610 -4.14 25.00 -20.88
CA PRO A 610 -4.23 24.54 -22.25
C PRO A 610 -5.37 23.53 -22.47
N ILE A 611 -5.84 23.49 -23.73
CA ILE A 611 -6.76 22.46 -24.22
C ILE A 611 -5.99 21.51 -25.12
N LYS A 612 -6.07 20.22 -24.85
CA LYS A 612 -5.52 19.16 -25.68
C LYS A 612 -6.61 18.51 -26.49
N VAL A 613 -6.54 18.61 -27.80
CA VAL A 613 -7.49 18.01 -28.73
C VAL A 613 -6.88 16.73 -29.32
N VAL A 614 -7.63 15.62 -29.31
CA VAL A 614 -7.23 14.36 -29.93
C VAL A 614 -8.34 13.81 -30.83
N THR A 615 -7.95 13.03 -31.85
CA THR A 615 -8.89 12.37 -32.76
C THR A 615 -8.83 10.86 -32.54
N LEU A 616 -9.99 10.25 -32.35
CA LEU A 616 -10.12 8.80 -32.26
C LEU A 616 -10.78 8.27 -33.55
N PRO A 617 -10.09 7.50 -34.37
CA PRO A 617 -10.67 6.88 -35.56
C PRO A 617 -11.83 5.95 -35.20
N GLU A 618 -12.74 5.74 -36.13
CA GLU A 618 -13.75 4.69 -35.99
C GLU A 618 -13.12 3.32 -36.20
N PHE A 619 -13.50 2.35 -35.38
CA PHE A 619 -13.02 0.99 -35.43
C PHE A 619 -14.10 0.03 -34.93
N LYS A 620 -13.92 -1.26 -35.23
CA LYS A 620 -14.76 -2.33 -34.70
C LYS A 620 -14.13 -2.85 -33.41
N THR A 621 -14.91 -2.89 -32.34
CA THR A 621 -14.49 -3.51 -31.08
C THR A 621 -14.49 -5.03 -31.17
N PHE A 622 -13.99 -5.73 -30.16
CA PHE A 622 -14.04 -7.17 -30.06
C PHE A 622 -15.48 -7.72 -30.14
N LYS A 623 -15.64 -8.87 -30.78
CA LYS A 623 -16.91 -9.60 -30.85
C LYS A 623 -17.03 -10.69 -29.79
N LYS A 624 -15.91 -11.38 -29.51
CA LYS A 624 -15.83 -12.54 -28.64
C LYS A 624 -15.31 -12.18 -27.26
N LEU A 625 -14.22 -11.42 -27.22
CA LEU A 625 -13.55 -11.04 -25.98
C LEU A 625 -14.33 -9.94 -25.25
N PRO A 626 -14.82 -10.18 -24.01
CA PRO A 626 -15.51 -9.16 -23.26
C PRO A 626 -14.54 -8.07 -22.77
N VAL A 627 -14.91 -6.82 -22.99
CA VAL A 627 -14.26 -5.63 -22.48
C VAL A 627 -15.32 -4.77 -21.81
N CYS A 628 -15.33 -4.77 -20.48
CA CYS A 628 -16.39 -4.16 -19.71
C CYS A 628 -15.87 -3.00 -18.87
N LEU A 629 -16.58 -1.87 -18.91
CA LEU A 629 -16.48 -0.83 -17.90
C LEU A 629 -17.42 -1.21 -16.76
N SER A 630 -16.86 -1.63 -15.65
CA SER A 630 -17.57 -2.33 -14.58
C SER A 630 -17.61 -1.54 -13.28
N TRP A 631 -18.35 -2.06 -12.31
CA TRP A 631 -18.59 -1.50 -10.99
C TRP A 631 -19.31 -0.15 -11.00
N MET A 632 -20.23 0.01 -11.93
CA MET A 632 -21.02 1.23 -12.13
C MET A 632 -22.50 0.92 -12.40
N VAL A 633 -23.35 1.91 -12.28
CA VAL A 633 -24.79 1.81 -12.54
C VAL A 633 -25.07 2.42 -13.91
N THR A 634 -24.75 1.65 -14.97
CA THR A 634 -24.81 2.14 -16.35
C THR A 634 -26.22 2.60 -16.74
N GLU A 635 -27.24 1.88 -16.32
CA GLU A 635 -28.62 2.19 -16.65
C GLU A 635 -29.08 3.57 -16.13
N SER A 636 -28.49 4.06 -15.05
CA SER A 636 -28.80 5.42 -14.56
C SER A 636 -28.12 6.53 -15.37
N MET A 637 -27.07 6.19 -16.11
CA MET A 637 -26.26 7.17 -16.85
C MET A 637 -26.88 7.61 -18.16
N PHE A 638 -27.86 6.86 -18.71
CA PHE A 638 -28.56 7.23 -19.95
C PHE A 638 -29.18 8.64 -19.90
N LYS A 639 -29.57 9.12 -18.72
CA LYS A 639 -30.11 10.47 -18.52
C LYS A 639 -29.08 11.57 -18.51
N SER A 640 -27.83 11.23 -18.17
CA SER A 640 -26.76 12.21 -17.90
C SER A 640 -25.65 12.17 -18.94
N TYR A 641 -25.48 11.06 -19.66
CA TYR A 641 -24.40 10.87 -20.61
C TYR A 641 -24.96 10.84 -22.05
N PRO A 642 -24.62 11.82 -22.90
CA PRO A 642 -25.12 11.85 -24.27
C PRO A 642 -24.51 10.69 -25.08
N ASP A 643 -25.33 10.05 -25.91
CA ASP A 643 -24.94 8.93 -26.78
C ASP A 643 -24.14 7.83 -26.08
N LEU A 644 -24.55 7.49 -24.85
CA LEU A 644 -23.77 6.63 -23.92
C LEU A 644 -23.24 5.36 -24.59
N LEU A 645 -24.08 4.56 -25.22
CA LEU A 645 -23.65 3.28 -25.80
C LEU A 645 -22.75 3.48 -27.02
N LYS A 646 -23.05 4.49 -27.86
CA LYS A 646 -22.18 4.85 -28.98
C LYS A 646 -20.79 5.25 -28.51
N ASN A 647 -20.71 6.09 -27.48
CA ASN A 647 -19.43 6.53 -26.90
C ASN A 647 -18.69 5.38 -26.22
N TYR A 648 -19.39 4.50 -25.52
CA TYR A 648 -18.77 3.29 -24.92
C TYR A 648 -18.17 2.38 -26.00
N GLY A 649 -18.92 2.14 -27.09
CA GLY A 649 -18.40 1.38 -28.24
C GLY A 649 -17.16 2.04 -28.85
N ARG A 650 -17.18 3.39 -28.99
CA ARG A 650 -16.02 4.17 -29.47
C ARG A 650 -14.81 4.10 -28.55
N PHE A 651 -15.02 3.90 -27.23
CA PHE A 651 -13.92 3.67 -26.27
C PHE A 651 -13.44 2.21 -26.24
N GLY A 652 -14.04 1.33 -27.04
CA GLY A 652 -13.63 -0.07 -27.16
C GLY A 652 -14.36 -1.02 -26.20
N PHE A 653 -15.37 -0.54 -25.48
CA PHE A 653 -16.18 -1.42 -24.62
C PHE A 653 -17.28 -2.14 -25.44
N ASN A 654 -17.49 -3.40 -25.10
CA ASN A 654 -18.60 -4.23 -25.62
C ASN A 654 -19.38 -4.90 -24.48
N GLY A 655 -19.12 -4.52 -23.24
CA GLY A 655 -19.79 -4.93 -22.03
C GLY A 655 -20.21 -3.75 -21.18
N THR A 656 -21.35 -3.87 -20.51
CA THR A 656 -21.89 -2.85 -19.60
C THR A 656 -22.25 -3.46 -18.26
N ALA A 657 -22.11 -2.66 -17.18
CA ALA A 657 -22.41 -3.08 -15.84
C ALA A 657 -23.78 -2.58 -15.36
N VAL A 658 -24.52 -3.45 -14.68
CA VAL A 658 -25.79 -3.14 -14.01
C VAL A 658 -25.76 -3.59 -12.55
N PHE A 659 -26.53 -2.89 -11.71
CA PHE A 659 -26.67 -3.21 -10.28
C PHE A 659 -28.15 -3.37 -9.91
N PRO A 660 -28.78 -4.50 -10.19
CA PRO A 660 -30.23 -4.69 -9.95
C PRO A 660 -30.66 -4.48 -8.50
N ARG A 661 -29.76 -4.71 -7.54
CA ARG A 661 -30.04 -4.45 -6.11
C ARG A 661 -30.37 -2.99 -5.79
N TYR A 662 -30.04 -2.07 -6.69
CA TYR A 662 -30.36 -0.64 -6.52
C TYR A 662 -31.59 -0.19 -7.31
N TRP A 663 -32.15 -1.04 -8.17
CA TRP A 663 -33.27 -0.71 -8.99
C TRP A 663 -34.53 -0.42 -8.16
N GLY A 664 -35.37 0.45 -8.64
CA GLY A 664 -36.58 0.83 -7.94
C GLY A 664 -36.45 1.60 -6.63
N ARG A 665 -35.21 1.83 -6.14
CA ARG A 665 -35.02 2.58 -4.86
C ARG A 665 -35.54 4.01 -4.90
N LYS A 666 -35.37 4.70 -6.03
CA LYS A 666 -35.83 6.09 -6.22
C LYS A 666 -37.29 6.20 -6.64
N THR A 667 -37.85 5.14 -7.19
CA THR A 667 -39.17 5.08 -7.80
C THR A 667 -40.14 4.19 -7.02
N LYS A 668 -39.87 3.92 -5.74
CA LYS A 668 -40.73 3.13 -4.83
C LYS A 668 -41.06 1.73 -5.38
N GLY A 669 -40.11 1.09 -6.04
CA GLY A 669 -40.25 -0.29 -6.54
C GLY A 669 -40.52 -0.40 -8.04
N ASP A 670 -40.80 0.67 -8.76
CA ASP A 670 -40.88 0.65 -10.21
C ASP A 670 -39.50 0.55 -10.83
N MET A 671 -39.24 -0.54 -11.54
CA MET A 671 -37.97 -0.87 -12.21
C MET A 671 -38.08 -0.85 -13.73
N SER A 672 -39.21 -0.40 -14.26
CA SER A 672 -39.49 -0.43 -15.71
C SER A 672 -38.42 0.33 -16.52
N TYR A 673 -37.92 1.44 -15.98
CA TYR A 673 -36.88 2.24 -16.64
C TYR A 673 -35.58 1.48 -16.76
N GLU A 674 -35.08 0.90 -15.66
CA GLU A 674 -33.79 0.19 -15.61
C GLU A 674 -33.86 -1.06 -16.49
N ILE A 675 -34.97 -1.81 -16.48
CA ILE A 675 -35.17 -2.97 -17.33
C ILE A 675 -35.14 -2.54 -18.82
N ALA A 676 -35.86 -1.49 -19.20
CA ALA A 676 -35.86 -0.98 -20.57
C ALA A 676 -34.44 -0.56 -21.02
N ARG A 677 -33.70 0.12 -20.16
CA ARG A 677 -32.29 0.52 -20.50
C ARG A 677 -31.38 -0.69 -20.66
N THR A 678 -31.57 -1.75 -19.86
CA THR A 678 -30.81 -3.00 -20.00
C THR A 678 -31.15 -3.71 -21.32
N GLU A 679 -32.39 -3.67 -21.77
CA GLU A 679 -32.77 -4.18 -23.11
C GLU A 679 -32.14 -3.35 -24.24
N ASP A 680 -32.03 -2.02 -24.09
CA ASP A 680 -31.34 -1.17 -25.07
C ASP A 680 -29.85 -1.52 -25.17
N MET A 681 -29.19 -1.86 -24.05
CA MET A 681 -27.80 -2.34 -24.07
C MET A 681 -27.66 -3.60 -24.92
N ARG A 682 -28.54 -4.59 -24.74
CA ARG A 682 -28.51 -5.84 -25.53
C ARG A 682 -28.77 -5.58 -27.01
N LYS A 683 -29.80 -4.76 -27.33
CA LYS A 683 -30.10 -4.38 -28.72
C LYS A 683 -28.92 -3.69 -29.41
N ALA A 684 -28.13 -2.94 -28.66
CA ALA A 684 -26.88 -2.32 -29.14
C ALA A 684 -25.69 -3.28 -29.21
N GLY A 685 -25.87 -4.56 -28.88
CA GLY A 685 -24.83 -5.59 -28.95
C GLY A 685 -23.89 -5.66 -27.75
N PHE A 686 -24.23 -5.00 -26.64
CA PHE A 686 -23.41 -5.08 -25.41
C PHE A 686 -23.76 -6.33 -24.60
N LYS A 687 -22.74 -7.00 -24.08
CA LYS A 687 -22.87 -8.00 -23.02
C LYS A 687 -23.24 -7.30 -21.71
N VAL A 688 -24.20 -7.87 -20.99
CA VAL A 688 -24.66 -7.34 -19.71
C VAL A 688 -23.93 -8.02 -18.56
N PHE A 689 -23.24 -7.25 -17.75
CA PHE A 689 -22.53 -7.69 -16.54
C PHE A 689 -23.33 -7.27 -15.31
N MET A 690 -23.84 -8.22 -14.54
CA MET A 690 -24.47 -7.95 -13.25
C MET A 690 -23.39 -7.89 -12.17
N ASN A 691 -23.22 -6.71 -11.57
CA ASN A 691 -22.36 -6.53 -10.41
C ASN A 691 -23.17 -6.71 -9.13
N ASP A 692 -22.66 -7.47 -8.19
CA ASP A 692 -23.31 -7.68 -6.90
C ASP A 692 -22.30 -7.98 -5.77
N SER A 693 -22.69 -7.65 -4.54
CA SER A 693 -21.97 -7.99 -3.32
C SER A 693 -22.93 -8.69 -2.35
N PRO A 694 -23.33 -9.93 -2.64
CA PRO A 694 -24.50 -10.57 -2.04
C PRO A 694 -24.44 -10.65 -0.51
N VAL A 695 -23.36 -11.13 0.05
CA VAL A 695 -23.24 -11.30 1.50
C VAL A 695 -23.01 -9.97 2.24
N HIS A 696 -22.37 -8.99 1.60
CA HIS A 696 -22.20 -7.63 2.15
C HIS A 696 -23.54 -6.92 2.42
N VAL A 697 -24.55 -7.21 1.63
CA VAL A 697 -25.88 -6.59 1.81
C VAL A 697 -26.46 -6.95 3.18
N MET A 698 -26.23 -8.16 3.67
CA MET A 698 -26.67 -8.55 5.02
C MET A 698 -25.98 -7.74 6.12
N ALA A 699 -24.70 -7.36 5.95
CA ALA A 699 -23.98 -6.52 6.91
C ALA A 699 -24.50 -5.08 6.96
N ASN A 700 -24.89 -4.55 5.81
CA ASN A 700 -25.27 -3.17 5.64
C ASN A 700 -26.77 -2.92 5.82
N ALA A 701 -27.59 -3.95 5.88
CA ALA A 701 -29.01 -3.82 6.08
C ALA A 701 -29.31 -3.40 7.53
N GLN A 702 -29.77 -2.18 7.74
CA GLN A 702 -30.14 -1.66 9.07
C GLN A 702 -31.22 -2.49 9.79
N LYS A 703 -31.95 -3.30 9.04
CA LYS A 703 -33.04 -4.17 9.53
C LYS A 703 -32.66 -5.65 9.61
N THR A 704 -31.39 -5.98 9.39
CA THR A 704 -30.92 -7.36 9.49
C THR A 704 -30.81 -7.77 10.96
N GLY A 705 -31.33 -8.93 11.32
CA GLY A 705 -31.27 -9.45 12.68
C GLY A 705 -29.84 -9.68 13.16
N SER A 706 -29.66 -9.71 14.48
CA SER A 706 -28.35 -9.94 15.10
C SER A 706 -27.79 -11.32 14.79
N GLU A 707 -28.63 -12.28 14.43
CA GLU A 707 -28.26 -13.65 14.12
C GLU A 707 -27.37 -13.82 12.91
N VAL A 708 -27.32 -12.84 12.00
CA VAL A 708 -26.41 -12.84 10.83
C VAL A 708 -24.95 -12.72 11.24
N PHE A 709 -24.71 -12.14 12.41
CA PHE A 709 -23.37 -11.85 12.87
C PHE A 709 -22.77 -12.96 13.72
N CYS A 710 -21.46 -12.97 13.83
CA CYS A 710 -20.74 -13.85 14.73
C CYS A 710 -21.14 -13.61 16.17
N ILE A 711 -21.33 -14.70 16.91
CA ILE A 711 -21.64 -14.68 18.35
C ILE A 711 -20.31 -14.65 19.11
N THR A 712 -19.78 -13.44 19.33
CA THR A 712 -18.53 -13.25 20.06
C THR A 712 -18.77 -12.54 21.39
N LYS A 713 -17.90 -12.72 22.36
CA LYS A 713 -17.97 -12.04 23.67
C LYS A 713 -17.86 -10.52 23.56
N LYS A 714 -17.33 -10.00 22.45
CA LYS A 714 -17.12 -8.58 22.22
C LYS A 714 -18.25 -7.91 21.42
N GLY A 715 -19.21 -8.67 20.92
CA GLY A 715 -20.31 -8.16 20.11
C GLY A 715 -19.86 -7.58 18.75
N ASP A 716 -18.80 -8.12 18.17
CA ASP A 716 -18.32 -7.71 16.86
C ASP A 716 -19.36 -7.99 15.77
N ARG A 717 -19.60 -7.03 14.89
CA ARG A 717 -20.51 -7.14 13.76
C ARG A 717 -19.84 -7.73 12.51
N LEU A 718 -19.31 -8.94 12.64
CA LEU A 718 -18.75 -9.70 11.53
C LEU A 718 -19.81 -10.68 11.02
N ILE A 719 -20.07 -10.72 9.73
CA ILE A 719 -20.96 -11.71 9.13
C ILE A 719 -20.43 -13.10 9.46
N CYS A 720 -21.31 -13.97 9.97
CA CYS A 720 -20.93 -15.32 10.33
C CYS A 720 -20.89 -16.23 9.10
N PRO A 721 -19.73 -16.83 8.76
CA PRO A 721 -19.63 -17.77 7.64
C PRO A 721 -20.53 -19.00 7.77
N SER A 722 -20.84 -19.39 8.99
CA SER A 722 -21.71 -20.55 9.30
C SER A 722 -23.21 -20.21 9.32
N TYR A 723 -23.59 -18.95 9.11
CA TYR A 723 -25.00 -18.56 9.10
C TYR A 723 -25.68 -18.94 7.78
N THR A 724 -26.80 -19.64 7.87
CA THR A 724 -27.62 -20.09 6.73
C THR A 724 -29.12 -19.86 6.95
N GLY A 725 -29.50 -18.99 7.93
CA GLY A 725 -30.89 -18.76 8.28
C GLY A 725 -31.63 -17.81 7.33
N VAL A 726 -32.82 -17.39 7.72
CA VAL A 726 -33.82 -16.68 6.91
C VAL A 726 -33.26 -15.46 6.12
N HIS A 727 -32.31 -14.71 6.67
CA HIS A 727 -31.72 -13.57 5.96
C HIS A 727 -30.77 -14.01 4.85
N TYR A 728 -30.09 -15.13 5.03
CA TYR A 728 -29.25 -15.71 4.00
C TYR A 728 -30.11 -16.27 2.84
N GLU A 729 -31.19 -16.98 3.17
CA GLU A 729 -32.15 -17.48 2.15
C GLU A 729 -32.78 -16.35 1.35
N LYS A 730 -33.24 -15.28 2.02
CA LYS A 730 -33.75 -14.07 1.35
C LYS A 730 -32.71 -13.40 0.46
N GLU A 731 -31.45 -13.44 0.82
CA GLU A 731 -30.38 -12.90 -0.01
C GLU A 731 -30.16 -13.73 -1.27
N MET A 732 -30.24 -15.05 -1.19
CA MET A 732 -30.17 -15.95 -2.34
C MET A 732 -31.39 -15.73 -3.26
N GLU A 733 -32.58 -15.55 -2.68
CA GLU A 733 -33.79 -15.25 -3.46
C GLU A 733 -33.68 -13.87 -4.15
N ARG A 734 -33.18 -12.86 -3.44
CA ARG A 734 -32.90 -11.54 -4.05
C ARG A 734 -31.96 -11.66 -5.23
N LEU A 735 -30.92 -12.48 -5.12
CA LEU A 735 -29.94 -12.69 -6.19
C LEU A 735 -30.57 -13.39 -7.40
N ALA A 736 -31.41 -14.39 -7.18
CA ALA A 736 -32.19 -15.05 -8.24
C ALA A 736 -33.10 -14.03 -8.96
N ASN A 737 -33.83 -13.19 -8.20
CA ASN A 737 -34.67 -12.16 -8.77
C ASN A 737 -33.86 -11.09 -9.54
N SER A 738 -32.69 -10.68 -9.04
CA SER A 738 -31.77 -9.77 -9.73
C SER A 738 -31.35 -10.35 -11.10
N THR A 739 -31.03 -11.64 -11.14
CA THR A 739 -30.66 -12.36 -12.37
C THR A 739 -31.83 -12.40 -13.35
N LYS A 740 -33.02 -12.74 -12.85
CA LYS A 740 -34.26 -12.76 -13.67
C LYS A 740 -34.54 -11.40 -14.31
N LEU A 741 -34.40 -10.31 -13.56
CA LEU A 741 -34.71 -8.96 -14.02
C LEU A 741 -33.66 -8.42 -15.00
N SER A 742 -32.38 -8.62 -14.70
CA SER A 742 -31.29 -8.08 -15.51
C SER A 742 -30.86 -8.97 -16.66
N LYS A 743 -31.21 -10.27 -16.64
CA LYS A 743 -30.87 -11.27 -17.66
C LYS A 743 -29.37 -11.18 -18.08
N PRO A 744 -28.42 -11.28 -17.17
CA PRO A 744 -27.01 -10.99 -17.45
C PRO A 744 -26.33 -12.12 -18.24
N ASP A 745 -25.30 -11.76 -19.02
CA ASP A 745 -24.37 -12.71 -19.62
C ASP A 745 -23.30 -13.15 -18.63
N HIS A 746 -22.89 -12.19 -17.76
CA HIS A 746 -21.86 -12.39 -16.75
C HIS A 746 -22.32 -11.84 -15.40
N VAL A 747 -21.89 -12.48 -14.31
CA VAL A 747 -22.08 -12.01 -12.95
C VAL A 747 -20.73 -11.80 -12.29
N LEU A 748 -20.50 -10.59 -11.78
CA LEU A 748 -19.31 -10.20 -11.07
C LEU A 748 -19.63 -10.04 -9.58
N LEU A 749 -19.06 -10.89 -8.75
CA LEU A 749 -19.25 -10.85 -7.31
C LEU A 749 -18.09 -10.13 -6.62
N ASP A 750 -18.44 -9.32 -5.63
CA ASP A 750 -17.49 -8.76 -4.67
C ASP A 750 -17.87 -9.25 -3.27
N ILE A 751 -17.05 -10.13 -2.68
CA ILE A 751 -17.29 -10.73 -1.37
C ILE A 751 -16.08 -10.47 -0.46
N GLU A 752 -15.86 -9.21 -0.10
CA GLU A 752 -14.75 -8.78 0.77
C GLU A 752 -15.03 -8.94 2.26
N CYS A 753 -16.29 -9.17 2.65
CA CYS A 753 -16.72 -9.23 4.06
C CYS A 753 -16.05 -10.33 4.88
N PHE A 754 -15.47 -11.31 4.23
CA PHE A 754 -14.76 -12.43 4.86
C PHE A 754 -13.24 -12.27 4.84
N GLY A 755 -12.67 -11.14 4.55
CA GLY A 755 -11.24 -10.88 4.56
C GLY A 755 -10.53 -11.46 5.81
N GLN A 756 -9.56 -10.80 6.37
CA GLN A 756 -8.82 -11.33 7.54
C GLN A 756 -9.69 -11.58 8.79
N ALA A 757 -10.89 -10.99 8.85
CA ALA A 757 -11.79 -11.13 10.00
C ALA A 757 -12.35 -12.56 10.18
N TYR A 758 -12.41 -13.39 9.15
CA TYR A 758 -12.94 -14.75 9.26
C TYR A 758 -12.10 -15.66 10.19
N ARG A 759 -10.80 -15.44 10.28
CA ARG A 759 -9.92 -16.21 11.18
C ARG A 759 -10.28 -15.98 12.65
N ARG A 760 -10.65 -14.75 13.00
CA ARG A 760 -11.19 -14.44 14.34
C ARG A 760 -12.53 -15.11 14.58
N SER A 761 -13.41 -15.10 13.58
CA SER A 761 -14.70 -15.75 13.62
C SER A 761 -14.60 -17.24 13.93
N ALA A 762 -13.61 -17.94 13.35
CA ALA A 762 -13.38 -19.36 13.57
C ALA A 762 -13.05 -19.73 15.02
N VAL A 763 -12.42 -18.84 15.79
CA VAL A 763 -11.94 -19.09 17.15
C VAL A 763 -12.70 -18.31 18.23
N GLU A 764 -13.54 -17.35 17.88
CA GLU A 764 -14.29 -16.52 18.82
C GLU A 764 -15.82 -16.69 18.70
N CYS A 765 -16.32 -17.11 17.54
CA CYS A 765 -17.75 -17.26 17.29
C CYS A 765 -18.23 -18.66 17.76
N THR A 766 -19.14 -18.71 18.74
CA THR A 766 -19.65 -19.99 19.28
C THR A 766 -20.27 -20.85 18.20
N ARG A 767 -21.08 -20.28 17.29
CA ARG A 767 -21.68 -20.99 16.15
C ARG A 767 -20.63 -21.62 15.25
N CYS A 768 -19.57 -20.87 14.91
CA CYS A 768 -18.49 -21.39 14.06
C CYS A 768 -17.69 -22.48 14.77
N MET A 769 -17.38 -22.31 16.07
CA MET A 769 -16.63 -23.29 16.86
C MET A 769 -17.40 -24.61 16.99
N GLU A 770 -18.70 -24.55 17.26
CA GLU A 770 -19.57 -25.73 17.30
C GLU A 770 -19.63 -26.44 15.95
N ALA A 771 -19.77 -25.68 14.87
CA ALA A 771 -19.81 -26.23 13.53
C ALA A 771 -18.47 -26.84 13.11
N ILE A 772 -17.34 -26.24 13.48
CA ILE A 772 -15.99 -26.80 13.26
C ILE A 772 -15.87 -28.13 14.02
N LYS A 773 -16.23 -28.15 15.30
CA LYS A 773 -16.20 -29.37 16.11
C LYS A 773 -17.06 -30.48 15.49
N LYS A 774 -18.28 -30.15 15.06
CA LYS A 774 -19.21 -31.11 14.43
C LYS A 774 -18.68 -31.63 13.09
N SER A 775 -17.95 -30.80 12.33
CA SER A 775 -17.46 -31.21 11.00
C SER A 775 -16.23 -32.13 11.06
N GLY A 776 -15.50 -32.18 12.17
CA GLY A 776 -14.22 -32.88 12.29
C GLY A 776 -13.08 -32.26 11.48
N LYS A 777 -13.28 -31.11 10.85
CA LYS A 777 -12.28 -30.40 10.03
C LYS A 777 -11.45 -29.46 10.88
N SER A 778 -10.26 -29.08 10.38
CA SER A 778 -9.56 -27.94 10.92
C SER A 778 -10.39 -26.65 10.75
N ALA A 779 -10.13 -25.63 11.55
CA ALA A 779 -10.82 -24.35 11.42
C ALA A 779 -10.66 -23.73 10.03
N GLU A 780 -9.48 -23.85 9.43
CA GLU A 780 -9.18 -23.35 8.11
C GLU A 780 -9.97 -24.08 7.01
N GLU A 781 -9.92 -25.42 7.01
CA GLU A 781 -10.66 -26.24 6.04
C GLU A 781 -12.19 -26.10 6.21
N TYR A 782 -12.67 -25.89 7.44
CA TYR A 782 -14.07 -25.59 7.65
C TYR A 782 -14.44 -24.24 7.02
N MET A 783 -13.62 -23.19 7.17
CA MET A 783 -13.87 -21.89 6.57
C MET A 783 -13.87 -21.95 5.03
N TYR A 784 -12.93 -22.70 4.43
CA TYR A 784 -12.94 -22.92 3.00
C TYR A 784 -14.19 -23.69 2.55
N SER A 785 -14.65 -24.65 3.34
CA SER A 785 -15.92 -25.34 3.03
C SER A 785 -17.14 -24.40 3.12
N CYS A 786 -17.11 -23.41 4.02
CA CYS A 786 -18.14 -22.35 4.04
C CYS A 786 -18.07 -21.47 2.78
N GLY A 787 -16.89 -21.07 2.35
CA GLY A 787 -16.70 -20.30 1.12
C GLY A 787 -17.21 -21.05 -0.10
N LYS A 788 -16.85 -22.32 -0.24
CA LYS A 788 -17.35 -23.19 -1.32
C LYS A 788 -18.87 -23.29 -1.32
N ARG A 789 -19.48 -23.58 -0.14
CA ARG A 789 -20.95 -23.64 0.00
C ARG A 789 -21.62 -22.32 -0.42
N ILE A 790 -21.09 -21.17 0.03
CA ILE A 790 -21.64 -19.88 -0.36
C ILE A 790 -21.62 -19.69 -1.87
N MET A 791 -20.53 -20.08 -2.53
CA MET A 791 -20.43 -19.98 -3.99
C MET A 791 -21.37 -20.97 -4.71
N GLU A 792 -21.57 -22.18 -4.17
CA GLU A 792 -22.55 -23.15 -4.68
C GLU A 792 -24.00 -22.63 -4.54
N ASP A 793 -24.34 -22.02 -3.40
CA ASP A 793 -25.68 -21.45 -3.16
C ASP A 793 -25.93 -20.24 -4.07
N ILE A 794 -24.94 -19.39 -4.29
CA ILE A 794 -24.99 -18.29 -5.26
C ILE A 794 -25.22 -18.85 -6.67
N ALA A 795 -24.44 -19.84 -7.09
CA ALA A 795 -24.59 -20.44 -8.42
C ALA A 795 -26.01 -21.01 -8.64
N LYS A 796 -26.58 -21.71 -7.64
CA LYS A 796 -27.96 -22.20 -7.67
C LYS A 796 -28.97 -21.07 -7.78
N ALA A 797 -28.74 -19.96 -7.06
CA ALA A 797 -29.60 -18.78 -7.14
C ALA A 797 -29.58 -18.13 -8.54
N LEU A 798 -28.38 -18.03 -9.14
CA LEU A 798 -28.25 -17.54 -10.53
C LEU A 798 -28.94 -18.46 -11.54
N GLU A 799 -28.75 -19.78 -11.41
CA GLU A 799 -29.40 -20.79 -12.25
C GLU A 799 -30.94 -20.70 -12.15
N LYS A 800 -31.47 -20.61 -10.92
CA LYS A 800 -32.91 -20.40 -10.70
C LYS A 800 -33.41 -19.14 -11.42
N GLY A 801 -32.75 -18.00 -11.23
CA GLY A 801 -33.13 -16.74 -11.87
C GLY A 801 -33.03 -16.78 -13.40
N ALA A 802 -32.01 -17.45 -13.93
CA ALA A 802 -31.82 -17.66 -15.36
C ALA A 802 -32.92 -18.53 -15.97
N LYS A 803 -33.26 -19.65 -15.30
CA LYS A 803 -34.37 -20.54 -15.69
C LYS A 803 -35.71 -19.79 -15.72
N GLU A 804 -35.99 -19.01 -14.69
CA GLU A 804 -37.22 -18.19 -14.62
C GLU A 804 -37.25 -17.09 -15.68
N ALA A 805 -36.10 -16.61 -16.17
CA ALA A 805 -35.96 -15.62 -17.23
C ALA A 805 -35.89 -16.23 -18.63
N ASN A 806 -35.85 -17.57 -18.75
CA ASN A 806 -35.63 -18.32 -20.00
C ASN A 806 -34.36 -17.87 -20.73
N ILE A 807 -33.22 -17.80 -20.01
CA ILE A 807 -31.89 -17.46 -20.54
C ILE A 807 -30.86 -18.52 -20.12
N PRO A 808 -29.71 -18.63 -20.80
CA PRO A 808 -28.60 -19.42 -20.31
C PRO A 808 -28.14 -18.96 -18.92
N THR A 809 -27.66 -19.87 -18.10
CA THR A 809 -27.06 -19.53 -16.81
C THR A 809 -25.84 -18.62 -17.04
N PRO A 810 -25.78 -17.41 -16.42
CA PRO A 810 -24.71 -16.48 -16.64
C PRO A 810 -23.38 -17.01 -16.12
N ALA A 811 -22.27 -16.61 -16.76
CA ALA A 811 -20.95 -16.94 -16.30
C ALA A 811 -20.65 -16.21 -14.97
N LEU A 812 -20.33 -16.98 -13.94
CA LEU A 812 -20.03 -16.47 -12.60
C LEU A 812 -18.55 -16.18 -12.45
N HIS A 813 -18.23 -15.01 -11.87
CA HIS A 813 -16.88 -14.55 -11.59
C HIS A 813 -16.85 -13.92 -10.19
N MET A 814 -15.69 -13.96 -9.55
CA MET A 814 -15.49 -13.36 -8.23
C MET A 814 -14.27 -12.44 -8.21
N TYR A 815 -14.49 -11.19 -7.84
CA TYR A 815 -13.47 -10.15 -7.71
C TYR A 815 -12.35 -10.61 -6.76
N ASP A 816 -11.12 -10.28 -7.14
CA ASP A 816 -9.86 -10.53 -6.44
C ASP A 816 -9.60 -12.00 -6.07
N LEU A 817 -10.35 -12.93 -6.68
CA LEU A 817 -10.09 -14.36 -6.57
C LEU A 817 -9.29 -14.82 -7.79
N ASP A 818 -8.02 -15.09 -7.61
CA ASP A 818 -7.13 -15.52 -8.69
C ASP A 818 -6.43 -16.85 -8.40
N ARG A 819 -5.86 -17.46 -9.44
CA ARG A 819 -5.19 -18.76 -9.32
C ARG A 819 -3.84 -18.64 -8.65
N GLN A 820 -3.15 -17.51 -8.83
CA GLN A 820 -1.82 -17.29 -8.26
C GLN A 820 -1.88 -17.21 -6.73
N ASP A 821 -2.83 -16.45 -6.20
CA ASP A 821 -3.05 -16.31 -4.77
C ASP A 821 -3.88 -17.46 -4.18
N ASN A 822 -4.67 -18.09 -5.01
CA ASN A 822 -5.53 -19.22 -4.69
C ASN A 822 -6.62 -19.00 -3.62
N VAL A 823 -6.59 -17.90 -2.88
CA VAL A 823 -7.54 -17.62 -1.78
C VAL A 823 -7.91 -16.15 -1.73
N HIS A 824 -9.21 -15.87 -1.74
CA HIS A 824 -9.75 -14.57 -1.35
C HIS A 824 -10.74 -14.75 -0.20
N GLY A 825 -10.42 -14.17 0.96
CA GLY A 825 -11.22 -14.36 2.17
C GLY A 825 -11.29 -15.83 2.62
N ILE A 826 -12.48 -16.43 2.50
CA ILE A 826 -12.74 -17.84 2.79
C ILE A 826 -12.99 -18.68 1.53
N THR A 827 -12.85 -18.08 0.34
CA THR A 827 -13.03 -18.79 -0.93
C THR A 827 -11.68 -19.17 -1.50
N ARG A 828 -11.48 -20.45 -1.77
CA ARG A 828 -10.26 -20.98 -2.39
C ARG A 828 -10.53 -21.24 -3.88
N PHE A 829 -9.72 -20.66 -4.77
CA PHE A 829 -9.89 -20.73 -6.21
C PHE A 829 -10.03 -22.17 -6.71
N THR A 830 -9.14 -23.04 -6.26
CA THR A 830 -9.14 -24.47 -6.64
C THR A 830 -10.37 -25.25 -6.19
N ASP A 831 -11.15 -24.74 -5.23
CA ASP A 831 -12.39 -25.39 -4.79
C ASP A 831 -13.61 -25.01 -5.64
N VAL A 832 -13.53 -23.90 -6.36
CA VAL A 832 -14.67 -23.33 -7.09
C VAL A 832 -14.46 -23.23 -8.62
N TYR A 833 -13.23 -23.23 -9.08
CA TYR A 833 -12.90 -23.23 -10.51
C TYR A 833 -12.64 -24.65 -11.03
N PRO A 834 -13.12 -25.04 -12.22
CA PRO A 834 -13.92 -24.29 -13.17
C PRO A 834 -15.44 -24.49 -13.03
N GLN A 835 -15.88 -25.24 -12.03
CA GLN A 835 -17.28 -25.65 -11.91
C GLN A 835 -18.22 -24.48 -11.62
N LEU A 836 -17.84 -23.63 -10.67
CA LEU A 836 -18.64 -22.48 -10.23
C LEU A 836 -18.15 -21.19 -10.90
N VAL A 837 -16.92 -20.74 -10.60
CA VAL A 837 -16.35 -19.54 -11.25
C VAL A 837 -15.67 -19.90 -12.57
N LYS A 838 -15.75 -18.97 -13.55
CA LYS A 838 -15.28 -19.20 -14.91
C LYS A 838 -13.95 -18.52 -15.26
N SER A 839 -13.42 -17.70 -14.36
CA SER A 839 -12.11 -17.05 -14.56
C SER A 839 -11.44 -16.68 -13.26
N ALA A 840 -10.11 -16.57 -13.30
CA ALA A 840 -9.34 -15.82 -12.32
C ALA A 840 -9.52 -14.31 -12.53
N GLN A 841 -9.69 -13.55 -11.45
CA GLN A 841 -9.94 -12.13 -11.51
C GLN A 841 -8.97 -11.32 -10.63
N PRO A 842 -7.69 -11.24 -11.00
CA PRO A 842 -6.73 -10.45 -10.23
C PRO A 842 -7.09 -8.96 -10.25
N GLY A 843 -7.09 -8.32 -9.06
CA GLY A 843 -7.33 -6.89 -8.90
C GLY A 843 -6.06 -6.10 -9.19
N LEU A 844 -5.89 -5.61 -10.41
CA LEU A 844 -4.69 -4.91 -10.90
C LEU A 844 -4.94 -3.42 -11.20
N TYR A 845 -6.07 -2.88 -10.77
CA TYR A 845 -6.46 -1.50 -11.04
C TYR A 845 -5.76 -0.48 -10.14
N ILE A 846 -5.31 -0.90 -8.96
CA ILE A 846 -4.48 -0.07 -8.08
C ILE A 846 -3.02 -0.37 -8.36
N GLY A 847 -2.24 0.65 -8.70
CA GLY A 847 -0.82 0.46 -9.00
C GLY A 847 -0.54 -0.24 -10.32
N GLY A 848 -1.49 -0.27 -11.26
CA GLY A 848 -1.31 -0.88 -12.57
C GLY A 848 -0.13 -0.28 -13.34
N HIS A 849 0.85 -1.11 -13.65
CA HIS A 849 1.98 -0.79 -14.52
C HIS A 849 2.09 -1.91 -15.56
N PRO A 850 2.42 -1.62 -16.83
CA PRO A 850 2.43 -2.63 -17.89
C PRO A 850 3.22 -3.89 -17.56
N ALA A 851 4.40 -3.75 -16.95
CA ALA A 851 5.22 -4.88 -16.51
C ALA A 851 4.55 -5.75 -15.45
N VAL A 852 3.79 -5.15 -14.55
CA VAL A 852 3.03 -5.84 -13.51
C VAL A 852 1.87 -6.61 -14.12
N ILE A 853 1.14 -5.97 -15.03
CA ILE A 853 0.03 -6.58 -15.75
C ILE A 853 0.52 -7.80 -16.54
N GLN A 854 1.60 -7.63 -17.33
CA GLN A 854 2.23 -8.71 -18.08
C GLN A 854 2.47 -9.93 -17.21
N LYS A 855 3.20 -9.72 -16.12
CA LYS A 855 3.66 -10.81 -15.25
C LYS A 855 2.51 -11.49 -14.53
N ASN A 856 1.55 -10.73 -13.97
CA ASN A 856 0.43 -11.28 -13.22
C ASN A 856 -0.51 -12.09 -14.14
N VAL A 857 -0.92 -11.51 -15.27
CA VAL A 857 -1.83 -12.19 -16.21
C VAL A 857 -1.17 -13.46 -16.76
N ARG A 858 0.12 -13.38 -17.16
CA ARG A 858 0.88 -14.54 -17.64
C ARG A 858 1.00 -15.65 -16.59
N ASN A 859 1.22 -15.32 -15.34
CA ASN A 859 1.29 -16.31 -14.28
C ASN A 859 -0.05 -17.02 -14.07
N ASN A 860 -1.14 -16.27 -14.00
CA ASN A 860 -2.48 -16.86 -13.91
C ASN A 860 -2.78 -17.77 -15.12
N TYR A 861 -2.50 -17.28 -16.34
CA TYR A 861 -2.64 -18.08 -17.58
C TYR A 861 -1.85 -19.40 -17.51
N LYS A 862 -0.58 -19.36 -17.11
CA LYS A 862 0.26 -20.55 -16.98
C LYS A 862 -0.27 -21.53 -15.93
N LEU A 863 -0.74 -21.03 -14.78
CA LEU A 863 -1.25 -21.88 -13.69
C LEU A 863 -2.60 -22.52 -14.02
N ILE A 864 -3.40 -21.89 -14.86
CA ILE A 864 -4.72 -22.36 -15.29
C ILE A 864 -4.60 -23.22 -16.56
N GLY A 865 -3.63 -22.93 -17.42
CA GLY A 865 -3.45 -23.57 -18.73
C GLY A 865 -4.48 -23.14 -19.78
N LYS A 866 -5.24 -22.07 -19.50
CA LYS A 866 -6.29 -21.50 -20.35
C LYS A 866 -6.37 -20.00 -20.20
N ARG A 867 -7.06 -19.32 -21.13
CA ARG A 867 -7.33 -17.89 -21.10
C ARG A 867 -8.45 -17.47 -20.11
N ASP A 868 -8.79 -18.32 -19.16
CA ASP A 868 -9.78 -18.03 -18.12
C ASP A 868 -9.22 -17.06 -17.07
N VAL A 869 -8.72 -15.92 -17.54
CA VAL A 869 -8.17 -14.81 -16.75
C VAL A 869 -8.84 -13.52 -17.20
N MET A 870 -9.50 -12.81 -16.29
CA MET A 870 -10.15 -11.52 -16.56
C MET A 870 -9.68 -10.50 -15.53
N PRO A 871 -8.54 -9.82 -15.76
CA PRO A 871 -8.01 -8.87 -14.80
C PRO A 871 -8.90 -7.64 -14.67
N TRP A 872 -8.95 -7.11 -13.46
CA TRP A 872 -9.49 -5.78 -13.18
C TRP A 872 -8.41 -4.75 -13.43
N LEU A 873 -8.60 -3.93 -14.46
CA LEU A 873 -7.73 -2.80 -14.81
C LEU A 873 -8.39 -1.48 -14.44
N SER A 874 -7.69 -0.37 -14.64
CA SER A 874 -8.22 0.97 -14.45
C SER A 874 -8.09 1.78 -15.74
N THR A 875 -9.10 2.60 -16.00
CA THR A 875 -9.02 3.72 -16.96
C THR A 875 -8.71 5.03 -16.24
N GLY A 876 -7.81 4.98 -15.23
CA GLY A 876 -7.37 6.15 -14.49
C GLY A 876 -8.33 6.63 -13.40
N CYS A 877 -9.24 5.78 -12.90
CA CYS A 877 -10.21 6.20 -11.88
C CYS A 877 -9.61 6.50 -10.51
N TYR A 878 -8.40 6.07 -10.26
CA TYR A 878 -7.63 6.37 -9.04
C TYR A 878 -6.50 7.37 -9.28
N GLY A 879 -6.26 7.78 -10.54
CA GLY A 879 -5.16 8.69 -10.89
C GLY A 879 -3.77 8.12 -10.63
N GLU A 880 -3.63 6.81 -10.77
CA GLU A 880 -2.41 6.10 -10.38
C GLU A 880 -1.28 6.25 -11.38
N TYR A 881 -1.57 6.61 -12.63
CA TYR A 881 -0.59 6.66 -13.71
C TYR A 881 -0.99 7.63 -14.81
N ASP A 882 -0.04 8.00 -15.63
CA ASP A 882 -0.29 8.86 -16.79
C ASP A 882 -1.19 8.14 -17.81
N SER A 883 -2.11 8.89 -18.42
CA SER A 883 -3.13 8.32 -19.32
C SER A 883 -2.55 7.48 -20.44
N TYR A 884 -1.36 7.83 -20.97
CA TYR A 884 -0.71 7.07 -22.05
C TYR A 884 -0.32 5.63 -21.64
N LEU A 885 -0.18 5.34 -20.35
CA LEU A 885 0.10 4.00 -19.84
C LEU A 885 -1.12 3.07 -19.91
N VAL A 886 -2.32 3.61 -20.05
CA VAL A 886 -3.54 2.78 -20.21
C VAL A 886 -3.42 1.89 -21.44
N GLU A 887 -2.87 2.40 -22.52
CA GLU A 887 -2.70 1.63 -23.76
C GLU A 887 -1.82 0.38 -23.55
N PRO A 888 -0.56 0.47 -23.11
CA PRO A 888 0.26 -0.72 -22.90
C PRO A 888 -0.25 -1.61 -21.76
N ILE A 889 -0.97 -1.10 -20.76
CA ILE A 889 -1.63 -1.91 -19.72
C ILE A 889 -2.65 -2.86 -20.36
N VAL A 890 -3.53 -2.34 -21.21
CA VAL A 890 -4.55 -3.13 -21.91
C VAL A 890 -3.90 -4.12 -22.89
N LEU A 891 -2.88 -3.67 -23.63
CA LEU A 891 -2.13 -4.53 -24.54
C LEU A 891 -1.47 -5.70 -23.80
N GLU A 892 -0.76 -5.44 -22.71
CA GLU A 892 -0.09 -6.48 -21.92
C GLU A 892 -1.10 -7.46 -21.30
N ALA A 893 -2.28 -7.03 -20.90
CA ALA A 893 -3.30 -7.95 -20.41
C ALA A 893 -3.71 -8.95 -21.51
N LEU A 894 -4.08 -8.47 -22.69
CA LEU A 894 -4.55 -9.28 -23.80
C LEU A 894 -3.44 -10.15 -24.41
N MET A 895 -2.23 -9.64 -24.50
CA MET A 895 -1.06 -10.31 -25.07
C MET A 895 -0.45 -11.37 -24.14
N ASN A 896 -0.96 -11.51 -22.91
CA ASN A 896 -0.48 -12.49 -21.92
C ASN A 896 -1.55 -13.50 -21.47
N GLY A 897 -2.64 -13.62 -22.24
CA GLY A 897 -3.63 -14.67 -22.07
C GLY A 897 -4.88 -14.25 -21.30
N ALA A 898 -5.18 -12.96 -21.18
CA ALA A 898 -6.48 -12.55 -20.69
C ALA A 898 -7.60 -12.95 -21.67
N GLY A 899 -8.65 -13.59 -21.16
CA GLY A 899 -9.85 -13.97 -21.91
C GLY A 899 -10.90 -12.85 -21.95
N GLY A 900 -10.62 -11.72 -21.34
CA GLY A 900 -11.43 -10.51 -21.30
C GLY A 900 -10.81 -9.50 -20.36
N ILE A 901 -11.36 -8.29 -20.32
CA ILE A 901 -10.89 -7.20 -19.47
C ILE A 901 -12.07 -6.58 -18.73
N LEU A 902 -11.89 -6.37 -17.44
CA LEU A 902 -12.78 -5.60 -16.59
C LEU A 902 -12.07 -4.30 -16.21
N ASN A 903 -12.65 -3.16 -16.55
CA ASN A 903 -12.13 -1.89 -16.10
C ASN A 903 -12.92 -1.43 -14.88
N TYR A 904 -12.22 -1.26 -13.75
CA TYR A 904 -12.82 -0.67 -12.57
C TYR A 904 -13.04 0.82 -12.82
N ALA A 905 -14.28 1.26 -12.67
CA ALA A 905 -14.64 2.67 -12.70
C ALA A 905 -15.69 2.93 -11.63
N PHE A 906 -15.39 3.81 -10.72
CA PHE A 906 -16.36 4.22 -9.71
C PHE A 906 -17.30 5.29 -10.28
N GLY A 907 -18.40 4.82 -10.89
CA GLY A 907 -19.32 5.71 -11.59
C GLY A 907 -18.75 6.14 -12.95
N TYR A 908 -18.34 7.38 -13.09
CA TYR A 908 -17.82 8.00 -14.31
C TYR A 908 -16.45 8.63 -14.06
N PHE A 909 -15.76 8.14 -13.03
CA PHE A 909 -14.48 8.68 -12.59
C PHE A 909 -13.39 8.32 -13.58
N THR A 910 -12.75 9.35 -14.11
CA THR A 910 -11.50 9.26 -14.86
C THR A 910 -10.69 10.52 -14.56
N ASP A 911 -9.37 10.41 -14.57
CA ASP A 911 -8.50 11.55 -14.41
C ASP A 911 -8.58 12.50 -15.60
N SER A 912 -8.67 11.92 -16.78
CA SER A 912 -8.75 12.63 -18.05
C SER A 912 -9.51 11.77 -19.05
N PRO A 913 -10.27 12.37 -20.01
CA PRO A 913 -10.80 11.68 -21.17
C PRO A 913 -9.75 10.92 -21.97
N LEU A 914 -8.48 11.29 -21.85
CA LEU A 914 -7.37 10.58 -22.47
C LEU A 914 -7.20 9.14 -21.98
N ASP A 915 -7.67 8.81 -20.78
CA ASP A 915 -7.67 7.43 -20.28
C ASP A 915 -8.53 6.54 -21.18
N PHE A 916 -9.73 7.01 -21.54
CA PHE A 916 -10.61 6.34 -22.50
C PHE A 916 -10.03 6.34 -23.92
N TYR A 917 -9.38 7.43 -24.33
CA TYR A 917 -8.71 7.52 -25.62
C TYR A 917 -7.61 6.46 -25.77
N TYR A 918 -6.71 6.32 -24.79
CA TYR A 918 -5.64 5.33 -24.85
C TYR A 918 -6.15 3.90 -24.69
N HIS A 919 -7.22 3.69 -23.90
CA HIS A 919 -7.91 2.41 -23.87
C HIS A 919 -8.44 2.03 -25.25
N ALA A 920 -9.11 2.95 -25.93
CA ALA A 920 -9.64 2.74 -27.28
C ALA A 920 -8.54 2.44 -28.30
N LEU A 921 -7.39 3.12 -28.22
CA LEU A 921 -6.25 2.85 -29.11
C LEU A 921 -5.72 1.43 -28.95
N ALA A 922 -5.65 0.89 -27.73
CA ALA A 922 -5.24 -0.48 -27.50
C ALA A 922 -6.21 -1.49 -28.14
N ILE A 923 -7.51 -1.28 -27.92
CA ILE A 923 -8.55 -2.16 -28.50
C ILE A 923 -8.55 -2.05 -30.03
N MET A 924 -8.45 -0.85 -30.58
CA MET A 924 -8.37 -0.61 -32.03
C MET A 924 -7.22 -1.37 -32.70
N LYS A 925 -6.06 -1.42 -32.05
CA LYS A 925 -4.88 -2.14 -32.58
C LYS A 925 -5.06 -3.64 -32.56
N LEU A 926 -5.76 -4.19 -31.58
CA LEU A 926 -5.90 -5.65 -31.40
C LEU A 926 -7.20 -6.25 -31.94
N ALA A 927 -8.28 -5.46 -32.05
CA ALA A 927 -9.56 -5.97 -32.54
C ALA A 927 -9.51 -6.67 -33.91
N PRO A 928 -8.71 -6.22 -34.90
CA PRO A 928 -8.54 -6.94 -36.16
C PRO A 928 -7.93 -8.35 -36.01
N TYR A 929 -7.23 -8.59 -34.90
CA TYR A 929 -6.50 -9.84 -34.61
C TYR A 929 -7.16 -10.65 -33.50
N GLU A 930 -8.49 -10.47 -33.28
CA GLU A 930 -9.21 -11.14 -32.20
C GLU A 930 -9.12 -12.66 -32.30
N GLU A 931 -9.18 -13.23 -33.52
CA GLU A 931 -9.04 -14.67 -33.72
C GLU A 931 -7.65 -15.19 -33.34
N LEU A 932 -6.61 -14.42 -33.66
CA LEU A 932 -5.24 -14.73 -33.23
C LEU A 932 -5.10 -14.71 -31.70
N LEU A 933 -5.68 -13.71 -31.04
CA LEU A 933 -5.72 -13.67 -29.58
C LEU A 933 -6.54 -14.82 -28.99
N ALA A 934 -7.69 -15.16 -29.60
CA ALA A 934 -8.62 -16.16 -29.05
C ALA A 934 -8.07 -17.57 -29.15
N ASN A 935 -7.39 -17.91 -30.25
CA ASN A 935 -6.98 -19.26 -30.61
C ASN A 935 -5.46 -19.47 -30.60
N GLY A 936 -4.68 -18.42 -30.37
CA GLY A 936 -3.22 -18.48 -30.36
C GLY A 936 -2.64 -19.03 -29.07
N GLU A 937 -1.40 -19.45 -29.17
CA GLU A 937 -0.55 -19.81 -28.04
C GLU A 937 0.21 -18.58 -27.54
N TYR A 938 0.52 -18.57 -26.24
CA TYR A 938 1.22 -17.48 -25.55
C TYR A 938 2.61 -17.97 -25.08
N PRO A 939 3.55 -18.21 -26.00
CA PRO A 939 4.85 -18.75 -25.65
C PRO A 939 5.68 -17.73 -24.84
N TYR A 940 6.67 -18.25 -24.14
CA TYR A 940 7.67 -17.38 -23.53
C TYR A 940 8.53 -16.76 -24.64
N CYS A 941 8.64 -15.45 -24.63
CA CYS A 941 9.45 -14.70 -25.57
C CYS A 941 10.50 -13.88 -24.82
N LYS A 942 11.68 -13.77 -25.36
CA LYS A 942 12.75 -12.88 -24.92
C LYS A 942 13.49 -12.29 -26.13
N GLY A 943 14.03 -11.11 -25.93
CA GLY A 943 14.97 -10.52 -26.88
C GLY A 943 16.35 -10.40 -26.30
N THR A 944 17.26 -9.76 -27.05
CA THR A 944 18.64 -9.54 -26.63
C THR A 944 18.79 -8.50 -25.51
N ASN A 945 17.80 -7.64 -25.31
CA ASN A 945 17.77 -6.68 -24.22
C ASN A 945 16.89 -7.22 -23.08
N ASP A 946 17.52 -7.76 -22.05
CA ASP A 946 16.86 -8.39 -20.90
C ASP A 946 16.12 -7.40 -19.97
N LYS A 947 16.32 -6.09 -20.15
CA LYS A 947 15.60 -5.04 -19.43
C LYS A 947 14.27 -4.63 -20.08
N MET A 948 13.94 -5.19 -21.24
CA MET A 948 12.67 -4.98 -21.92
C MET A 948 11.68 -6.12 -21.63
N PHE A 949 10.42 -5.85 -21.86
CA PHE A 949 9.32 -6.80 -21.66
C PHE A 949 8.80 -7.28 -23.01
N TYR A 950 8.67 -8.59 -23.15
CA TYR A 950 8.27 -9.23 -24.41
C TYR A 950 7.03 -10.06 -24.20
N SER A 951 6.03 -9.85 -25.06
CA SER A 951 4.77 -10.59 -25.07
C SER A 951 4.47 -11.05 -26.49
N MET A 952 4.19 -12.32 -26.65
CA MET A 952 4.01 -12.93 -27.96
C MET A 952 2.76 -13.79 -27.98
N VAL A 953 2.01 -13.70 -29.08
CA VAL A 953 0.89 -14.61 -29.40
C VAL A 953 1.14 -15.18 -30.78
N VAL A 954 1.05 -16.50 -30.93
CA VAL A 954 1.33 -17.21 -32.18
C VAL A 954 0.16 -18.13 -32.53
N ASN A 955 -0.27 -18.10 -33.78
CA ASN A 955 -1.23 -19.05 -34.32
C ASN A 955 -0.86 -19.40 -35.76
N GLY A 956 -0.24 -20.60 -35.95
CA GLY A 956 0.25 -21.03 -37.24
C GLY A 956 1.29 -20.11 -37.83
N ASP A 957 0.97 -19.51 -38.98
CA ASP A 957 1.87 -18.63 -39.73
C ASP A 957 1.73 -17.14 -39.36
N GLU A 958 0.95 -16.84 -38.36
CA GLU A 958 0.70 -15.45 -37.88
C GLU A 958 1.07 -15.26 -36.41
N MET A 959 1.55 -14.09 -36.07
CA MET A 959 1.87 -13.72 -34.67
C MET A 959 1.71 -12.23 -34.39
N LEU A 960 1.46 -11.94 -33.11
CA LEU A 960 1.61 -10.60 -32.55
C LEU A 960 2.82 -10.58 -31.63
N LEU A 961 3.59 -9.51 -31.67
CA LEU A 961 4.74 -9.27 -30.80
C LEU A 961 4.62 -7.88 -30.19
N LEU A 962 4.49 -7.82 -28.86
CA LEU A 962 4.54 -6.58 -28.07
C LEU A 962 5.87 -6.52 -27.33
N VAL A 963 6.58 -5.40 -27.47
CA VAL A 963 7.82 -5.14 -26.73
C VAL A 963 7.75 -3.80 -26.02
N GLY A 964 7.87 -3.83 -24.71
CA GLY A 964 7.81 -2.65 -23.85
C GLY A 964 9.16 -2.29 -23.25
N ASN A 965 9.61 -1.05 -23.48
CA ASN A 965 10.79 -0.47 -22.83
C ASN A 965 10.35 0.39 -21.64
N TYR A 966 9.61 -0.19 -20.71
CA TYR A 966 8.94 0.53 -19.62
C TYR A 966 9.92 1.10 -18.59
N TYR A 967 11.12 0.54 -18.46
CA TYR A 967 12.15 0.97 -17.52
C TYR A 967 13.31 1.73 -18.20
N LYS A 968 13.08 2.26 -19.39
CA LYS A 968 14.02 3.13 -20.12
C LYS A 968 15.40 2.52 -20.36
N ALA A 969 15.44 1.26 -20.71
CA ALA A 969 16.65 0.61 -21.18
C ALA A 969 17.15 1.20 -22.51
N ALA A 970 18.35 0.83 -22.93
CA ALA A 970 18.85 1.12 -24.26
C ALA A 970 17.86 0.67 -25.34
N PRO A 971 17.61 1.44 -26.43
CA PRO A 971 16.48 1.20 -27.34
C PRO A 971 16.62 -0.04 -28.19
N ALA A 972 17.84 -0.51 -28.48
CA ALA A 972 18.07 -1.60 -29.41
C ALA A 972 17.74 -2.97 -28.82
N THR A 973 17.06 -3.79 -29.61
CA THR A 973 16.81 -5.21 -29.27
C THR A 973 16.67 -6.06 -30.52
N CYS A 974 16.75 -7.38 -30.34
CA CYS A 974 16.53 -8.38 -31.38
C CYS A 974 15.71 -9.52 -30.81
N VAL A 975 14.71 -9.96 -31.55
CA VAL A 975 13.86 -11.12 -31.20
C VAL A 975 14.02 -12.18 -32.27
N THR A 976 14.32 -13.42 -31.87
CA THR A 976 14.35 -14.55 -32.77
C THR A 976 12.93 -15.06 -33.04
N LEU A 977 12.48 -14.95 -34.29
CA LEU A 977 11.15 -15.36 -34.72
C LEU A 977 11.09 -16.89 -34.98
N PRO A 978 9.89 -17.49 -34.87
CA PRO A 978 9.70 -18.90 -35.27
C PRO A 978 9.80 -19.11 -36.78
N TYR A 979 9.85 -18.05 -37.58
CA TYR A 979 9.86 -18.07 -39.04
C TYR A 979 11.22 -17.72 -39.62
N SER A 980 11.64 -18.36 -40.71
CA SER A 980 12.89 -18.04 -41.41
C SER A 980 12.81 -16.71 -42.16
N LYS A 981 11.62 -16.37 -42.70
CA LYS A 981 11.30 -15.09 -43.35
C LYS A 981 9.89 -14.66 -42.94
N ALA A 982 9.68 -13.37 -42.71
CA ALA A 982 8.39 -12.85 -42.34
C ALA A 982 8.14 -11.43 -42.87
N GLU A 983 6.88 -11.12 -43.09
CA GLU A 983 6.39 -9.73 -43.19
C GLU A 983 6.03 -9.18 -41.82
N VAL A 984 6.41 -7.96 -41.58
CA VAL A 984 6.17 -7.26 -40.32
C VAL A 984 5.40 -5.99 -40.60
N LEU A 985 4.26 -5.83 -39.93
CA LEU A 985 3.48 -4.60 -39.89
C LEU A 985 3.63 -4.00 -38.46
N ASP A 986 4.24 -2.83 -38.37
CA ASP A 986 4.24 -2.07 -37.11
C ASP A 986 2.85 -1.43 -36.90
N LEU A 987 2.14 -1.86 -35.88
CA LEU A 987 0.77 -1.40 -35.59
C LEU A 987 0.72 0.02 -35.00
N ASN A 988 1.85 0.55 -34.51
CA ASN A 988 1.94 1.92 -34.05
C ASN A 988 2.12 2.90 -35.21
N THR A 989 3.01 2.60 -36.16
CA THR A 989 3.37 3.46 -37.29
C THR A 989 2.67 3.14 -38.60
N LYS A 990 2.02 1.96 -38.69
CA LYS A 990 1.41 1.40 -39.91
C LYS A 990 2.39 1.14 -41.06
N LYS A 991 3.68 1.03 -40.74
CA LYS A 991 4.72 0.71 -41.71
C LYS A 991 4.92 -0.80 -41.84
N SER A 992 5.06 -1.27 -43.07
CA SER A 992 5.40 -2.67 -43.36
C SER A 992 6.87 -2.80 -43.72
N SER A 993 7.44 -3.94 -43.34
CA SER A 993 8.82 -4.32 -43.66
C SER A 993 8.92 -5.85 -43.79
N SER A 994 10.09 -6.34 -44.27
CA SER A 994 10.38 -7.78 -44.25
C SER A 994 11.59 -8.03 -43.37
N THR A 995 11.60 -9.17 -42.68
CA THR A 995 12.72 -9.58 -41.81
C THR A 995 13.07 -11.07 -42.04
N GLY A 996 14.27 -11.42 -41.66
CA GLY A 996 14.69 -12.78 -41.47
C GLY A 996 14.29 -13.33 -40.09
N LYS A 997 14.91 -14.45 -39.70
CA LYS A 997 14.68 -15.07 -38.40
C LYS A 997 14.98 -14.15 -37.21
N ASP A 998 16.01 -13.34 -37.34
CA ASP A 998 16.43 -12.39 -36.30
C ASP A 998 15.89 -10.99 -36.61
N PHE A 999 14.80 -10.64 -35.94
CA PHE A 999 14.12 -9.37 -36.09
C PHE A 999 14.76 -8.32 -35.16
N LYS A 1000 15.47 -7.34 -35.76
CA LYS A 1000 16.15 -6.25 -35.08
C LYS A 1000 15.35 -4.96 -35.19
N PHE A 1001 15.15 -4.27 -34.08
CA PHE A 1001 14.42 -3.00 -34.02
C PHE A 1001 14.78 -2.21 -32.77
N ASN A 1002 14.30 -0.96 -32.70
CA ASN A 1002 14.44 -0.10 -31.55
C ASN A 1002 13.08 0.15 -30.88
N VAL A 1003 13.09 0.20 -29.53
CA VAL A 1003 11.95 0.64 -28.72
C VAL A 1003 12.43 1.77 -27.82
N GLU A 1004 11.97 2.97 -28.10
CA GLU A 1004 12.38 4.15 -27.36
C GLU A 1004 12.11 4.02 -25.85
N PRO A 1005 12.95 4.63 -25.00
CA PRO A 1005 12.77 4.63 -23.55
C PRO A 1005 11.39 5.11 -23.12
N GLY A 1006 10.70 4.34 -22.27
CA GLY A 1006 9.34 4.63 -21.80
C GLY A 1006 8.25 4.38 -22.84
N LYS A 1007 8.56 3.76 -23.98
CA LYS A 1007 7.61 3.44 -25.05
C LYS A 1007 7.43 1.94 -25.23
N PHE A 1008 6.56 1.56 -26.15
CA PHE A 1008 6.36 0.19 -26.59
C PHE A 1008 6.22 0.13 -28.11
N SER A 1009 6.49 -1.03 -28.67
CA SER A 1009 6.23 -1.36 -30.07
C SER A 1009 5.33 -2.59 -30.13
N LEU A 1010 4.35 -2.57 -31.05
CA LEU A 1010 3.45 -3.68 -31.30
C LEU A 1010 3.48 -4.04 -32.78
N PHE A 1011 3.81 -5.29 -33.07
CA PHE A 1011 3.97 -5.81 -34.42
C PHE A 1011 2.98 -6.93 -34.72
N TYR A 1012 2.37 -6.90 -35.88
CA TYR A 1012 1.78 -8.10 -36.51
C TYR A 1012 2.78 -8.66 -37.52
N ILE A 1013 3.04 -9.95 -37.40
CA ILE A 1013 4.07 -10.65 -38.17
C ILE A 1013 3.46 -11.85 -38.82
N LYS A 1014 3.70 -11.97 -40.13
CA LYS A 1014 3.19 -13.09 -40.95
C LYS A 1014 4.34 -13.79 -41.67
N LYS A 1015 4.38 -15.09 -41.61
CA LYS A 1015 5.34 -15.93 -42.33
C LYS A 1015 5.22 -15.72 -43.84
N LYS A 1016 6.36 -15.65 -44.52
CA LYS A 1016 6.48 -15.61 -45.99
C LYS A 1016 6.72 -16.99 -46.56
#